data_d45e7e453feebe609a22cb79667eb4e0
#
_entry.id   d45e7e453feebe609a22cb79667eb4e0
#
_cell.length_a   1.000
_cell.length_b   1.000
_cell.length_c   1.000
_cell.angle_alpha   90.00
_cell.angle_beta   90.00
_cell.angle_gamma   90.00
#
_symmetry.space_group_name_H-M   'P 1'
#
loop_
_entity.id
_entity.type
_entity.pdbx_description
1 polymer ?
#
loop_
_entity_poly.entity_id
_entity_poly.type
_entity_poly.pdbx_seq_one_letter_code
_entity_poly.pdbx_strand_id
1 'polypeptide(L)'
;MSNSPPLLRQLEVRKPECIGSPYGEPRFYAKMNENLLSIGRDMKIHDNIIKSAEDKRFYRGLELKNGMKVVLVSDPTTDKSAAAMCVNVGYMSDPPELPGLAHFCEHMLFLGTEKYPNENDYTKFLSEHGGGSNASTTTERTTYYFDVTPEYFPGALDRFAQFFIKPLFNEDSTDREVKAVDSEHEKNLQSDAWRFDQLEKSFAKLGHPFRKFGTGNRMTLDILPKQNGVNVRDELLKFHSKRYSANVMTLAVIGKESLNELQTLVENLFSDVVNKNVEVPVYTDHPYQKNEVTVKDYVVPIKDLRQLAINFPIPNYHDYYTAGPVNYLSHLIGHEGSGSLLSELRAKGWCNNLSGGTRGDVKGFDVFCISVDLTEEGIDHIDDIVYLVFQYINMLRKEGPQRWVFDEHAELLNMHFRFKDKSSPTSTVNSISHKLLDYPFEDVLFGSYKLTDWRPDLITELLGYLRPDNVRVSVVGKKFKALADKKEEWYGTEYKLEKIEPSVIERWSDGSLNSKLHLPDKNEFIPSDFDLAPRDEPHKFPIIIQENDFCRAWYKQDDEYFLPKANIRFEFLSPLAYQDPLNCNLTYMFVILFKDALLEYAYAAQLAGLRWELTNTKYGMVLGIGGYNHKQKVFLEKIMDKMVKFEVDPKRFDILKETYIRTLKNFDSEQPYQHVNYYVSVLLSEHSWTKTELLDATEQLNVEVLREFIKKLLSKMHVESFVHGNVNKAGSLELVSTVMDRLRDSVGL
;
A
#
# COMPACT_ATOMS: atom_id res chain seq x y z
N MET A 1 -54.78 33.84 -8.89
CA MET A 1 -54.00 35.08 -8.85
C MET A 1 -52.58 34.62 -8.56
N SER A 2 -51.81 34.36 -9.58
CA SER A 2 -50.76 35.17 -10.24
C SER A 2 -49.64 35.49 -9.21
N ASN A 3 -48.45 34.99 -9.35
CA ASN A 3 -47.46 35.41 -10.33
C ASN A 3 -46.19 34.50 -10.30
N SER A 4 -45.69 34.29 -11.50
CA SER A 4 -44.41 33.66 -11.84
C SER A 4 -43.20 34.53 -11.50
N PRO A 5 -41.99 33.96 -11.43
CA PRO A 5 -40.75 34.67 -11.11
C PRO A 5 -40.08 35.30 -12.34
N PRO A 6 -39.22 36.30 -12.20
CA PRO A 6 -38.56 36.96 -13.31
C PRO A 6 -37.08 36.55 -13.50
N LEU A 7 -36.77 36.36 -14.78
CA LEU A 7 -35.59 36.87 -15.50
C LEU A 7 -34.17 36.45 -15.11
N LEU A 8 -33.67 35.56 -15.92
CA LEU A 8 -32.25 35.45 -16.33
C LEU A 8 -31.74 36.80 -16.89
N ARG A 9 -30.73 37.38 -16.25
CA ARG A 9 -29.89 38.42 -16.87
C ARG A 9 -28.60 37.76 -17.35
N GLN A 10 -28.36 37.89 -18.64
CA GLN A 10 -27.09 37.66 -19.32
C GLN A 10 -26.01 38.55 -18.65
N LEU A 11 -24.96 37.95 -18.16
CA LEU A 11 -23.73 38.64 -17.84
C LEU A 11 -22.76 38.47 -19.02
N GLU A 12 -22.58 39.53 -19.77
CA GLU A 12 -21.46 39.68 -20.70
C GLU A 12 -20.15 39.60 -19.94
N VAL A 13 -19.32 38.67 -20.35
CA VAL A 13 -17.94 38.54 -19.85
C VAL A 13 -17.11 39.67 -20.48
N ARG A 14 -16.85 40.71 -19.71
CA ARG A 14 -15.79 41.67 -20.04
C ARG A 14 -14.44 41.03 -19.80
N LYS A 15 -13.61 41.05 -20.82
CA LYS A 15 -12.17 40.70 -20.69
C LYS A 15 -11.52 41.59 -19.62
N PRO A 16 -10.77 41.06 -18.65
CA PRO A 16 -10.02 41.90 -17.74
C PRO A 16 -8.85 42.56 -18.48
N GLU A 17 -8.76 43.86 -18.36
CA GLU A 17 -7.57 44.66 -18.70
C GLU A 17 -6.44 44.25 -17.78
N CYS A 18 -5.26 43.99 -18.37
CA CYS A 18 -4.01 43.69 -17.67
C CYS A 18 -3.63 44.85 -16.74
N ILE A 19 -3.83 44.67 -15.44
CA ILE A 19 -3.14 45.46 -14.42
C ILE A 19 -1.80 44.79 -14.18
N GLY A 20 -0.70 45.49 -14.51
CA GLY A 20 0.66 44.99 -14.41
C GLY A 20 1.01 44.55 -13.00
N SER A 21 1.44 43.30 -12.89
CA SER A 21 2.07 42.76 -11.69
C SER A 21 3.44 43.41 -11.45
N PRO A 22 3.79 43.80 -10.22
CA PRO A 22 5.09 44.38 -9.92
C PRO A 22 6.26 43.39 -9.88
N TYR A 23 6.05 42.14 -10.22
CA TYR A 23 7.10 41.11 -10.32
C TYR A 23 7.37 40.82 -11.79
N GLY A 24 8.50 41.35 -12.30
CA GLY A 24 8.92 41.28 -13.70
C GLY A 24 9.12 39.85 -14.22
N GLU A 25 8.15 39.34 -14.96
CA GLU A 25 8.29 38.10 -15.71
C GLU A 25 7.74 38.21 -17.14
N PRO A 26 8.52 38.82 -18.05
CA PRO A 26 8.54 38.31 -19.41
C PRO A 26 9.95 37.99 -19.96
N ARG A 27 11.01 38.08 -19.14
CA ARG A 27 12.37 37.83 -19.66
C ARG A 27 12.86 36.39 -19.61
N PHE A 28 12.20 35.52 -18.85
CA PHE A 28 12.62 34.10 -18.73
C PHE A 28 12.36 33.29 -20.00
N TYR A 29 11.22 33.47 -20.63
CA TYR A 29 10.86 32.74 -21.85
C TYR A 29 11.61 33.20 -23.11
N ALA A 30 11.99 34.48 -23.20
CA ALA A 30 12.73 34.99 -24.37
C ALA A 30 14.19 34.51 -24.40
N LYS A 31 14.82 34.27 -23.25
CA LYS A 31 16.19 33.70 -23.19
C LYS A 31 16.26 32.19 -23.44
N MET A 32 15.15 31.47 -23.25
CA MET A 32 15.12 30.03 -23.53
C MET A 32 15.21 29.66 -25.02
N ASN A 33 14.76 30.53 -25.92
CA ASN A 33 14.78 30.24 -27.34
C ASN A 33 16.13 30.45 -28.03
N GLU A 34 17.07 31.21 -27.45
CA GLU A 34 18.38 31.48 -28.06
C GLU A 34 19.46 30.43 -27.70
N ASN A 35 19.26 29.63 -26.63
CA ASN A 35 20.22 28.61 -26.18
C ASN A 35 19.95 27.20 -26.72
N LEU A 36 18.96 27.01 -27.60
CA LEU A 36 18.56 25.70 -28.13
C LEU A 36 19.56 25.03 -29.09
N LEU A 37 20.67 25.69 -29.43
CA LEU A 37 21.63 25.21 -30.45
C LEU A 37 23.00 24.75 -29.90
N SER A 38 23.27 24.80 -28.60
CA SER A 38 24.61 24.49 -28.08
C SER A 38 24.70 23.44 -26.97
N ILE A 39 23.59 22.79 -26.59
CA ILE A 39 23.58 21.84 -25.47
C ILE A 39 23.41 20.41 -26.00
N GLY A 40 24.39 19.56 -25.77
CA GLY A 40 24.11 18.16 -25.66
C GLY A 40 24.83 17.18 -26.56
N ARG A 41 26.16 17.12 -26.57
CA ARG A 41 26.86 15.97 -27.15
C ARG A 41 27.13 14.81 -26.19
N ASP A 42 26.85 14.94 -24.89
CA ASP A 42 27.19 13.92 -23.86
C ASP A 42 26.02 13.46 -22.99
N MET A 43 24.79 13.92 -23.24
CA MET A 43 23.59 13.42 -22.53
C MET A 43 23.02 12.21 -23.28
N LYS A 44 22.61 11.18 -22.53
CA LYS A 44 21.96 10.00 -23.15
C LYS A 44 20.45 10.10 -23.03
N ILE A 45 19.75 9.79 -24.11
CA ILE A 45 18.29 9.76 -24.20
C ILE A 45 17.84 8.31 -24.37
N HIS A 46 16.80 7.91 -23.65
CA HIS A 46 16.20 6.59 -23.66
C HIS A 46 14.71 6.73 -23.96
N ASP A 47 14.30 6.57 -25.22
CA ASP A 47 12.90 6.67 -25.67
C ASP A 47 12.20 5.30 -25.77
N ASN A 48 12.88 4.20 -25.42
CA ASN A 48 12.39 2.82 -25.51
C ASN A 48 11.72 2.31 -24.20
N ILE A 49 11.12 3.19 -23.42
CA ILE A 49 10.43 2.80 -22.18
C ILE A 49 9.17 2.01 -22.51
N ILE A 50 9.10 0.76 -22.02
CA ILE A 50 7.93 -0.12 -22.18
C ILE A 50 6.79 0.38 -21.30
N LYS A 51 5.67 0.75 -21.94
CA LYS A 51 4.45 1.22 -21.25
C LYS A 51 3.26 0.35 -21.58
N SER A 52 2.20 0.42 -20.76
CA SER A 52 0.91 -0.21 -21.05
C SER A 52 0.35 0.30 -22.39
N ALA A 53 -0.32 -0.59 -23.13
CA ALA A 53 -0.98 -0.24 -24.41
C ALA A 53 -2.07 0.84 -24.20
N GLU A 54 -2.71 0.86 -23.02
CA GLU A 54 -3.76 1.81 -22.67
C GLU A 54 -3.21 3.15 -22.13
N ASP A 55 -1.91 3.22 -21.84
CA ASP A 55 -1.28 4.45 -21.36
C ASP A 55 -1.03 5.43 -22.49
N LYS A 56 -1.76 6.53 -22.53
CA LYS A 56 -1.69 7.57 -23.56
C LYS A 56 -0.59 8.61 -23.31
N ARG A 57 0.09 8.56 -22.15
CA ARG A 57 1.20 9.47 -21.79
C ARG A 57 2.44 9.17 -22.63
N PHE A 58 3.31 10.17 -22.74
CA PHE A 58 4.61 10.05 -23.40
C PHE A 58 5.72 10.01 -22.36
N TYR A 59 6.75 9.22 -22.62
CA TYR A 59 7.84 8.96 -21.70
C TYR A 59 9.19 9.17 -22.37
N ARG A 60 10.15 9.70 -21.62
CA ARG A 60 11.55 9.81 -22.02
C ARG A 60 12.47 9.62 -20.82
N GLY A 61 13.45 8.74 -20.93
CA GLY A 61 14.53 8.60 -19.98
C GLY A 61 15.70 9.50 -20.37
N LEU A 62 16.35 10.12 -19.38
CA LEU A 62 17.55 10.92 -19.57
C LEU A 62 18.63 10.48 -18.58
N GLU A 63 19.86 10.41 -19.07
CA GLU A 63 21.05 10.38 -18.22
C GLU A 63 21.75 11.74 -18.40
N LEU A 64 21.62 12.63 -17.41
CA LEU A 64 22.17 13.98 -17.46
C LEU A 64 23.71 13.94 -17.42
N LYS A 65 24.38 15.01 -17.86
CA LYS A 65 25.86 15.11 -17.84
C LYS A 65 26.46 14.91 -16.45
N ASN A 66 25.73 15.29 -15.39
CA ASN A 66 26.13 15.08 -14.00
C ASN A 66 25.84 13.65 -13.49
N GLY A 67 25.36 12.74 -14.35
CA GLY A 67 25.07 11.33 -13.99
C GLY A 67 23.73 11.10 -13.31
N MET A 68 22.90 12.13 -13.13
CA MET A 68 21.52 11.95 -12.62
C MET A 68 20.66 11.24 -13.65
N LYS A 69 19.91 10.22 -13.21
CA LYS A 69 18.92 9.54 -14.07
C LYS A 69 17.57 10.21 -13.91
N VAL A 70 16.90 10.47 -15.01
CA VAL A 70 15.61 11.17 -15.05
C VAL A 70 14.61 10.43 -15.91
N VAL A 71 13.35 10.38 -15.51
CA VAL A 71 12.23 10.02 -16.42
C VAL A 71 11.26 11.20 -16.47
N LEU A 72 11.00 11.63 -17.69
CA LEU A 72 10.01 12.64 -18.04
C LEU A 72 8.72 11.97 -18.48
N VAL A 73 7.58 12.48 -17.98
CA VAL A 73 6.24 12.04 -18.34
C VAL A 73 5.44 13.23 -18.82
N SER A 74 5.09 13.24 -20.11
CA SER A 74 4.19 14.25 -20.68
C SER A 74 2.76 13.73 -20.68
N ASP A 75 1.89 14.41 -19.96
CA ASP A 75 0.46 14.11 -19.84
C ASP A 75 -0.38 15.38 -20.06
N PRO A 76 -0.78 15.67 -21.31
CA PRO A 76 -1.54 16.87 -21.63
C PRO A 76 -2.89 16.99 -20.90
N THR A 77 -3.38 15.89 -20.33
CA THR A 77 -4.68 15.82 -19.63
C THR A 77 -4.57 15.90 -18.11
N THR A 78 -3.35 16.00 -17.57
CA THR A 78 -3.18 16.02 -16.11
C THR A 78 -3.73 17.32 -15.52
N ASP A 79 -4.35 17.23 -14.36
CA ASP A 79 -4.85 18.38 -13.57
C ASP A 79 -3.76 18.92 -12.63
N LYS A 80 -2.74 18.12 -12.34
CA LYS A 80 -1.59 18.47 -11.51
C LYS A 80 -0.28 18.08 -12.20
N SER A 81 0.75 18.91 -12.06
CA SER A 81 2.13 18.54 -12.34
C SER A 81 2.81 18.12 -11.05
N ALA A 82 3.77 17.19 -11.14
CA ALA A 82 4.47 16.66 -9.98
C ALA A 82 5.92 16.30 -10.29
N ALA A 83 6.76 16.27 -9.26
CA ALA A 83 8.11 15.72 -9.34
C ALA A 83 8.47 14.95 -8.07
N ALA A 84 9.31 13.94 -8.23
CA ALA A 84 9.90 13.19 -7.12
C ALA A 84 11.39 12.95 -7.35
N MET A 85 12.19 13.20 -6.33
CA MET A 85 13.61 12.90 -6.26
C MET A 85 13.85 11.81 -5.23
N CYS A 86 14.39 10.68 -5.67
CA CYS A 86 14.85 9.62 -4.78
C CYS A 86 16.38 9.68 -4.69
N VAL A 87 16.89 9.88 -3.49
CA VAL A 87 18.32 9.86 -3.18
C VAL A 87 18.65 8.51 -2.58
N ASN A 88 19.61 7.78 -3.12
CA ASN A 88 20.03 6.46 -2.63
C ASN A 88 20.91 6.57 -1.38
N VAL A 89 20.35 7.21 -0.34
CA VAL A 89 20.94 7.44 0.98
C VAL A 89 19.83 7.38 2.00
N GLY A 90 19.89 6.45 2.94
CA GLY A 90 18.93 6.29 4.03
C GLY A 90 19.63 6.17 5.39
N TYR A 91 18.89 5.76 6.44
CA TYR A 91 19.41 5.75 7.81
C TYR A 91 20.58 4.76 8.03
N MET A 92 20.74 3.74 7.19
CA MET A 92 21.93 2.88 7.26
C MET A 92 23.24 3.65 7.02
N SER A 93 23.15 4.82 6.36
CA SER A 93 24.29 5.71 6.12
C SER A 93 24.60 6.65 7.29
N ASP A 94 23.77 6.69 8.33
CA ASP A 94 24.01 7.53 9.52
C ASP A 94 25.35 7.22 10.16
N PRO A 95 26.07 8.20 10.68
CA PRO A 95 27.18 7.95 11.60
C PRO A 95 26.69 7.18 12.83
N PRO A 96 27.47 6.23 13.36
CA PRO A 96 27.08 5.45 14.54
C PRO A 96 26.72 6.32 15.76
N GLU A 97 27.35 7.48 15.88
CA GLU A 97 27.16 8.46 16.95
C GLU A 97 25.96 9.39 16.78
N LEU A 98 25.33 9.39 15.59
CA LEU A 98 24.19 10.26 15.24
C LEU A 98 23.06 9.48 14.54
N PRO A 99 22.39 8.52 15.21
CA PRO A 99 21.23 7.86 14.67
C PRO A 99 20.10 8.84 14.37
N GLY A 100 19.51 8.74 13.16
CA GLY A 100 18.46 9.64 12.68
C GLY A 100 18.97 10.85 11.88
N LEU A 101 20.27 10.93 11.57
CA LEU A 101 20.82 12.07 10.84
C LEU A 101 20.32 12.16 9.41
N ALA A 102 20.09 11.03 8.71
CA ALA A 102 19.50 11.03 7.36
C ALA A 102 18.06 11.56 7.37
N HIS A 103 17.26 11.17 8.35
CA HIS A 103 15.91 11.67 8.55
C HIS A 103 15.92 13.16 8.93
N PHE A 104 16.82 13.56 9.80
CA PHE A 104 17.01 14.97 10.13
C PHE A 104 17.46 15.81 8.92
N CYS A 105 18.30 15.26 8.05
CA CYS A 105 18.69 15.90 6.78
C CYS A 105 17.46 16.09 5.87
N GLU A 106 16.55 15.13 5.84
CA GLU A 106 15.27 15.23 5.12
C GLU A 106 14.50 16.48 5.57
N HIS A 107 14.26 16.64 6.88
CA HIS A 107 13.55 17.79 7.45
C HIS A 107 14.23 19.12 7.10
N MET A 108 15.52 19.18 7.25
CA MET A 108 16.29 20.42 7.10
C MET A 108 16.37 20.95 5.66
N LEU A 109 16.17 20.09 4.65
CA LEU A 109 16.17 20.51 3.24
C LEU A 109 14.97 21.39 2.87
N PHE A 110 13.87 21.30 3.60
CA PHE A 110 12.69 22.14 3.39
C PHE A 110 12.85 23.58 3.88
N LEU A 111 13.89 23.88 4.68
CA LEU A 111 14.00 25.09 5.48
C LEU A 111 14.91 26.15 4.83
N GLY A 112 14.68 26.43 3.56
CA GLY A 112 15.36 27.49 2.83
C GLY A 112 16.61 27.05 2.09
N THR A 113 16.87 27.76 1.01
CA THR A 113 17.98 27.54 0.10
C THR A 113 18.65 28.91 -0.20
N GLU A 114 19.85 28.91 -0.78
CA GLU A 114 20.53 30.16 -1.13
C GLU A 114 19.68 31.06 -2.05
N LYS A 115 18.96 30.44 -3.01
CA LYS A 115 18.08 31.17 -3.94
C LYS A 115 16.73 31.58 -3.31
N TYR A 116 16.22 30.80 -2.40
CA TYR A 116 14.97 31.04 -1.68
C TYR A 116 15.22 30.93 -0.17
N PRO A 117 15.73 31.99 0.46
CA PRO A 117 16.25 31.91 1.84
C PRO A 117 15.18 31.84 2.92
N ASN A 118 13.93 32.19 2.62
CA ASN A 118 12.85 32.10 3.60
C ASN A 118 12.46 30.63 3.84
N GLU A 119 12.45 30.22 5.10
CA GLU A 119 12.16 28.83 5.49
C GLU A 119 10.83 28.29 4.94
N ASN A 120 9.79 29.12 4.89
CA ASN A 120 8.46 28.72 4.46
C ASN A 120 8.20 28.97 2.95
N ASP A 121 9.17 29.47 2.19
CA ASP A 121 8.94 29.91 0.79
C ASP A 121 8.41 28.76 -0.06
N TYR A 122 9.01 27.58 0.04
CA TYR A 122 8.61 26.40 -0.74
C TYR A 122 7.20 25.91 -0.39
N THR A 123 6.93 25.66 0.89
CA THR A 123 5.63 25.15 1.34
C THR A 123 4.52 26.15 1.12
N LYS A 124 4.79 27.44 1.33
CA LYS A 124 3.87 28.53 1.05
C LYS A 124 3.56 28.62 -0.44
N PHE A 125 4.59 28.57 -1.30
CA PHE A 125 4.39 28.61 -2.75
C PHE A 125 3.49 27.46 -3.21
N LEU A 126 3.72 26.22 -2.76
CA LEU A 126 2.88 25.09 -3.11
C LEU A 126 1.43 25.25 -2.63
N SER A 127 1.23 25.64 -1.37
CA SER A 127 -0.11 25.78 -0.78
C SER A 127 -0.94 26.89 -1.44
N GLU A 128 -0.31 28.01 -1.80
CA GLU A 128 -0.97 29.11 -2.52
C GLU A 128 -1.37 28.73 -3.96
N HIS A 129 -0.71 27.71 -4.54
CA HIS A 129 -0.95 27.25 -5.90
C HIS A 129 -1.56 25.84 -5.96
N GLY A 130 -2.31 25.48 -4.91
CA GLY A 130 -3.08 24.25 -4.85
C GLY A 130 -2.24 22.98 -4.82
N GLY A 131 -0.99 23.06 -4.36
CA GLY A 131 -0.07 21.93 -4.27
C GLY A 131 0.26 21.53 -2.84
N GLY A 132 1.05 20.48 -2.72
CA GLY A 132 1.60 19.98 -1.47
C GLY A 132 2.88 19.20 -1.69
N SER A 133 3.60 18.93 -0.62
CA SER A 133 4.83 18.14 -0.65
C SER A 133 4.93 17.23 0.55
N ASN A 134 5.73 16.19 0.42
CA ASN A 134 6.13 15.31 1.51
C ASN A 134 7.49 14.70 1.21
N ALA A 135 8.08 14.02 2.20
CA ALA A 135 9.27 13.22 2.04
C ALA A 135 9.24 12.00 2.95
N SER A 136 10.19 11.09 2.78
CA SER A 136 10.35 9.93 3.63
C SER A 136 11.78 9.39 3.56
N THR A 137 12.33 8.99 4.72
CA THR A 137 13.61 8.32 4.84
C THR A 137 13.41 6.86 5.23
N THR A 138 13.96 5.95 4.43
CA THR A 138 13.94 4.52 4.66
C THR A 138 15.35 3.98 4.95
N THR A 139 15.51 2.69 4.89
CA THR A 139 16.77 1.99 5.16
C THR A 139 17.93 2.47 4.29
N GLU A 140 17.73 2.57 2.98
CA GLU A 140 18.76 2.96 2.00
C GLU A 140 18.40 4.19 1.15
N ARG A 141 17.20 4.78 1.34
CA ARG A 141 16.68 5.81 0.44
C ARG A 141 16.02 6.95 1.21
N THR A 142 16.15 8.18 0.67
CA THR A 142 15.35 9.34 1.07
C THR A 142 14.66 9.90 -0.17
N THR A 143 13.35 10.06 -0.11
CA THR A 143 12.54 10.49 -1.26
C THR A 143 11.79 11.77 -0.92
N TYR A 144 11.88 12.75 -1.80
CA TYR A 144 11.20 14.03 -1.74
C TYR A 144 10.24 14.15 -2.91
N TYR A 145 9.04 14.66 -2.70
CA TYR A 145 8.09 14.83 -3.80
C TYR A 145 7.10 15.97 -3.54
N PHE A 146 6.55 16.48 -4.62
CA PHE A 146 5.50 17.51 -4.58
C PHE A 146 4.55 17.36 -5.76
N ASP A 147 3.38 17.96 -5.62
CA ASP A 147 2.49 18.32 -6.72
C ASP A 147 2.12 19.81 -6.68
N VAL A 148 1.65 20.33 -7.80
CA VAL A 148 1.20 21.73 -7.93
C VAL A 148 0.30 21.85 -9.16
N THR A 149 -0.53 22.90 -9.21
CA THR A 149 -1.25 23.29 -10.44
C THR A 149 -0.28 23.54 -11.59
N PRO A 150 -0.53 23.04 -12.82
CA PRO A 150 0.45 23.02 -13.92
C PRO A 150 1.08 24.38 -14.27
N GLU A 151 0.30 25.47 -14.18
CA GLU A 151 0.79 26.83 -14.49
C GLU A 151 1.96 27.27 -13.61
N TYR A 152 2.06 26.74 -12.38
CA TYR A 152 3.08 27.10 -11.40
C TYR A 152 4.20 26.05 -11.30
N PHE A 153 4.15 25.02 -12.15
CA PHE A 153 5.09 23.91 -12.10
C PHE A 153 6.57 24.33 -12.27
N PRO A 154 6.94 25.21 -13.23
CA PRO A 154 8.35 25.62 -13.36
C PRO A 154 8.89 26.31 -12.10
N GLY A 155 8.07 27.16 -11.45
CA GLY A 155 8.45 27.84 -10.22
C GLY A 155 8.57 26.90 -9.01
N ALA A 156 7.72 25.89 -8.93
CA ALA A 156 7.81 24.85 -7.91
C ALA A 156 9.04 23.95 -8.11
N LEU A 157 9.28 23.52 -9.35
CA LEU A 157 10.40 22.66 -9.71
C LEU A 157 11.76 23.35 -9.49
N ASP A 158 11.85 24.67 -9.75
CA ASP A 158 13.06 25.45 -9.46
C ASP A 158 13.35 25.47 -7.95
N ARG A 159 12.35 25.74 -7.10
CA ARG A 159 12.49 25.69 -5.64
C ARG A 159 12.93 24.32 -5.15
N PHE A 160 12.32 23.28 -5.70
CA PHE A 160 12.63 21.89 -5.39
C PHE A 160 14.06 21.51 -5.78
N ALA A 161 14.54 21.94 -6.96
CA ALA A 161 15.91 21.68 -7.40
C ALA A 161 16.96 22.27 -6.45
N GLN A 162 16.66 23.42 -5.82
CA GLN A 162 17.59 24.11 -4.90
C GLN A 162 17.88 23.30 -3.63
N PHE A 163 17.00 22.38 -3.22
CA PHE A 163 17.27 21.45 -2.11
C PHE A 163 18.55 20.64 -2.33
N PHE A 164 18.84 20.30 -3.58
CA PHE A 164 19.95 19.43 -3.98
C PHE A 164 21.17 20.23 -4.47
N ILE A 165 21.01 21.54 -4.68
CA ILE A 165 22.09 22.42 -5.19
C ILE A 165 22.73 23.17 -4.03
N LYS A 166 21.95 23.98 -3.28
CA LYS A 166 22.46 24.87 -2.22
C LYS A 166 21.46 25.04 -1.07
N PRO A 167 21.20 24.01 -0.26
CA PRO A 167 20.43 24.17 0.97
C PRO A 167 21.21 24.97 2.00
N LEU A 168 20.52 25.77 2.83
CA LEU A 168 21.16 26.67 3.81
C LEU A 168 21.51 25.95 5.13
N PHE A 169 20.67 24.99 5.57
CA PHE A 169 20.82 24.37 6.89
C PHE A 169 21.02 25.42 8.01
N ASN A 170 20.06 26.34 8.12
CA ASN A 170 20.12 27.45 9.07
C ASN A 170 20.30 26.95 10.51
N GLU A 171 21.16 27.60 11.29
CA GLU A 171 21.47 27.25 12.66
C GLU A 171 20.22 27.36 13.57
N ASP A 172 19.50 28.49 13.45
CA ASP A 172 18.28 28.74 14.23
C ASP A 172 17.16 27.71 13.95
N SER A 173 17.13 27.12 12.76
CA SER A 173 16.15 26.08 12.38
C SER A 173 16.50 24.72 12.97
N THR A 174 17.79 24.44 13.18
CA THR A 174 18.29 23.15 13.67
C THR A 174 17.63 22.74 14.99
N ASP A 175 17.62 23.63 15.98
CA ASP A 175 17.04 23.36 17.30
C ASP A 175 15.50 23.16 17.25
N ARG A 176 14.80 23.82 16.31
CA ARG A 176 13.36 23.65 16.11
C ARG A 176 13.05 22.32 15.46
N GLU A 177 13.81 21.95 14.43
CA GLU A 177 13.59 20.70 13.70
C GLU A 177 13.98 19.47 14.51
N VAL A 178 14.98 19.55 15.39
CA VAL A 178 15.23 18.47 16.38
C VAL A 178 13.99 18.22 17.24
N LYS A 179 13.27 19.28 17.64
CA LYS A 179 12.00 19.13 18.39
C LYS A 179 10.87 18.56 17.54
N ALA A 180 10.83 18.87 16.24
CA ALA A 180 9.86 18.29 15.32
C ALA A 180 10.08 16.78 15.16
N VAL A 181 11.32 16.35 14.92
CA VAL A 181 11.70 14.93 14.87
C VAL A 181 11.42 14.21 16.19
N ASP A 182 11.69 14.85 17.34
CA ASP A 182 11.39 14.32 18.67
C ASP A 182 9.88 14.11 18.86
N SER A 183 9.06 15.10 18.50
CA SER A 183 7.60 15.00 18.54
C SER A 183 7.05 13.91 17.62
N GLU A 184 7.67 13.69 16.48
CA GLU A 184 7.32 12.59 15.57
C GLU A 184 7.63 11.23 16.20
N HIS A 185 8.79 11.07 16.80
CA HIS A 185 9.13 9.87 17.55
C HIS A 185 8.17 9.65 18.72
N GLU A 186 7.89 10.70 19.54
CA GLU A 186 6.93 10.62 20.65
C GLU A 186 5.53 10.15 20.19
N LYS A 187 5.04 10.69 19.07
CA LYS A 187 3.78 10.22 18.46
C LYS A 187 3.83 8.73 18.14
N ASN A 188 4.96 8.23 17.66
CA ASN A 188 5.14 6.86 17.22
C ASN A 188 5.40 5.86 18.37
N LEU A 189 5.69 6.32 19.60
CA LEU A 189 5.84 5.46 20.79
C LEU A 189 4.58 4.61 21.09
N GLN A 190 3.40 5.08 20.68
CA GLN A 190 2.12 4.36 20.84
C GLN A 190 1.73 3.53 19.61
N SER A 191 2.60 3.41 18.60
CA SER A 191 2.35 2.63 17.40
C SER A 191 3.04 1.27 17.47
N ASP A 192 2.27 0.19 17.55
CA ASP A 192 2.81 -1.16 17.58
C ASP A 192 3.66 -1.48 16.33
N ALA A 193 3.30 -0.93 15.16
CA ALA A 193 4.07 -1.12 13.92
C ALA A 193 5.51 -0.57 14.04
N TRP A 194 5.68 0.66 14.54
CA TRP A 194 7.00 1.27 14.76
C TRP A 194 7.79 0.54 15.84
N ARG A 195 7.11 0.11 16.91
CA ARG A 195 7.69 -0.63 18.03
C ARG A 195 8.25 -1.98 17.58
N PHE A 196 7.52 -2.72 16.77
CA PHE A 196 7.94 -4.03 16.27
C PHE A 196 9.05 -3.91 15.24
N ASP A 197 8.98 -2.94 14.33
CA ASP A 197 10.01 -2.70 13.32
C ASP A 197 11.37 -2.42 13.98
N GLN A 198 11.43 -1.50 14.96
CA GLN A 198 12.68 -1.17 15.64
C GLN A 198 13.17 -2.32 16.53
N LEU A 199 12.26 -3.06 17.19
CA LEU A 199 12.62 -4.23 17.97
C LEU A 199 13.29 -5.29 17.09
N GLU A 200 12.72 -5.59 15.92
CA GLU A 200 13.32 -6.55 15.00
C GLU A 200 14.69 -6.11 14.52
N LYS A 201 14.87 -4.85 14.14
CA LYS A 201 16.18 -4.28 13.80
C LYS A 201 17.17 -4.42 14.94
N SER A 202 16.72 -4.27 16.18
CA SER A 202 17.58 -4.41 17.37
C SER A 202 18.15 -5.80 17.58
N PHE A 203 17.55 -6.83 16.97
CA PHE A 203 18.08 -8.21 16.99
C PHE A 203 19.15 -8.48 15.94
N ALA A 204 19.39 -7.56 15.03
CA ALA A 204 20.45 -7.69 14.06
C ALA A 204 21.83 -7.78 14.76
N LYS A 205 22.78 -8.42 14.10
CA LYS A 205 24.17 -8.56 14.52
C LYS A 205 24.75 -7.22 14.99
N LEU A 206 25.48 -7.23 16.08
CA LEU A 206 26.14 -6.04 16.63
C LEU A 206 27.05 -5.37 15.60
N GLY A 207 26.92 -4.05 15.47
CA GLY A 207 27.69 -3.25 14.52
C GLY A 207 27.14 -3.25 13.09
N HIS A 208 26.12 -4.06 12.78
CA HIS A 208 25.48 -4.02 11.47
C HIS A 208 24.63 -2.73 11.32
N PRO A 209 24.76 -1.98 10.20
CA PRO A 209 24.02 -0.71 10.01
C PRO A 209 22.51 -0.82 10.08
N PHE A 210 21.94 -1.97 9.73
CA PHE A 210 20.50 -2.24 9.80
C PHE A 210 19.93 -2.07 11.22
N ARG A 211 20.75 -2.23 12.25
CA ARG A 211 20.37 -2.09 13.66
C ARG A 211 20.06 -0.65 14.08
N LYS A 212 20.49 0.35 13.30
CA LYS A 212 20.38 1.76 13.68
C LYS A 212 18.94 2.21 13.90
N PHE A 213 18.79 3.17 14.79
CA PHE A 213 17.54 3.87 15.03
C PHE A 213 17.36 4.99 14.00
N GLY A 214 16.59 4.71 12.94
CA GLY A 214 16.48 5.59 11.77
C GLY A 214 15.65 6.85 11.97
N THR A 215 14.71 6.87 12.92
CA THR A 215 13.85 8.03 13.16
C THR A 215 14.62 9.21 13.77
N GLY A 216 15.53 8.94 14.70
CA GLY A 216 16.13 10.00 15.52
C GLY A 216 15.15 10.57 16.56
N ASN A 217 15.68 11.25 17.54
CA ASN A 217 14.94 11.97 18.57
C ASN A 217 15.87 12.98 19.24
N ARG A 218 15.36 13.72 20.22
CA ARG A 218 16.15 14.68 20.95
C ARG A 218 17.37 14.08 21.66
N MET A 219 17.29 12.82 22.11
CA MET A 219 18.42 12.14 22.73
C MET A 219 19.57 11.96 21.74
N THR A 220 19.28 11.49 20.53
CA THR A 220 20.30 11.16 19.51
C THR A 220 20.78 12.39 18.72
N LEU A 221 19.95 13.44 18.60
CA LEU A 221 20.22 14.62 17.76
C LEU A 221 20.52 15.91 18.53
N ASP A 222 20.43 15.88 19.88
CA ASP A 222 20.72 17.07 20.71
C ASP A 222 21.55 16.70 21.94
N ILE A 223 21.02 15.86 22.83
CA ILE A 223 21.59 15.64 24.18
C ILE A 223 22.93 14.90 24.08
N LEU A 224 22.96 13.70 23.48
CA LEU A 224 24.19 12.89 23.38
C LEU A 224 25.28 13.59 22.53
N PRO A 225 24.96 14.17 21.37
CA PRO A 225 25.96 14.92 20.60
C PRO A 225 26.59 16.05 21.39
N LYS A 226 25.80 16.90 22.08
CA LYS A 226 26.34 17.99 22.92
C LYS A 226 27.23 17.49 24.04
N GLN A 227 26.86 16.38 24.71
CA GLN A 227 27.70 15.76 25.75
C GLN A 227 29.03 15.27 25.20
N ASN A 228 29.04 14.80 23.95
CA ASN A 228 30.24 14.30 23.26
C ASN A 228 31.02 15.41 22.50
N GLY A 229 30.61 16.68 22.63
CA GLY A 229 31.23 17.80 21.94
C GLY A 229 31.02 17.82 20.41
N VAL A 230 29.95 17.13 19.93
CA VAL A 230 29.61 17.06 18.52
C VAL A 230 28.55 18.11 18.18
N ASN A 231 28.83 18.94 17.16
CA ASN A 231 27.86 19.86 16.60
C ASN A 231 27.04 19.15 15.51
N VAL A 232 25.75 18.94 15.74
CA VAL A 232 24.86 18.18 14.84
C VAL A 232 24.71 18.87 13.48
N ARG A 233 24.66 20.21 13.44
CA ARG A 233 24.61 20.95 12.18
C ARG A 233 25.87 20.76 11.35
N ASP A 234 27.06 20.79 11.96
CA ASP A 234 28.31 20.55 11.25
C ASP A 234 28.39 19.14 10.67
N GLU A 235 27.91 18.14 11.41
CA GLU A 235 27.82 16.76 10.93
C GLU A 235 26.75 16.60 9.83
N LEU A 236 25.63 17.34 9.91
CA LEU A 236 24.63 17.40 8.85
C LEU A 236 25.20 17.97 7.55
N LEU A 237 25.96 19.08 7.62
CA LEU A 237 26.66 19.65 6.46
C LEU A 237 27.67 18.65 5.87
N LYS A 238 28.43 17.94 6.70
CA LYS A 238 29.37 16.89 6.26
C LYS A 238 28.60 15.72 5.62
N PHE A 239 27.50 15.29 6.23
CA PHE A 239 26.65 14.19 5.72
C PHE A 239 26.10 14.54 4.33
N HIS A 240 25.45 15.69 4.19
CA HIS A 240 24.94 16.17 2.90
C HIS A 240 26.05 16.32 1.87
N SER A 241 27.17 16.98 2.23
CA SER A 241 28.29 17.18 1.31
C SER A 241 28.93 15.87 0.82
N LYS A 242 28.94 14.84 1.66
CA LYS A 242 29.54 13.52 1.36
C LYS A 242 28.57 12.59 0.63
N ARG A 243 27.28 12.64 0.92
CA ARG A 243 26.31 11.64 0.49
C ARG A 243 25.39 12.10 -0.64
N TYR A 244 25.02 13.38 -0.68
CA TYR A 244 24.12 13.92 -1.71
C TYR A 244 24.91 14.26 -2.97
N SER A 245 24.73 13.49 -4.03
CA SER A 245 25.47 13.54 -5.29
C SER A 245 24.58 13.15 -6.45
N ALA A 246 24.69 13.84 -7.57
CA ALA A 246 23.84 13.61 -8.73
C ALA A 246 23.81 12.13 -9.21
N ASN A 247 24.94 11.42 -9.10
CA ASN A 247 25.03 10.01 -9.54
C ASN A 247 24.30 9.01 -8.65
N VAL A 248 23.84 9.41 -7.47
CA VAL A 248 23.03 8.58 -6.56
C VAL A 248 21.59 9.10 -6.44
N MET A 249 21.17 9.98 -7.35
CA MET A 249 19.86 10.61 -7.41
C MET A 249 19.10 10.19 -8.67
N THR A 250 17.81 9.95 -8.51
CA THR A 250 16.88 9.63 -9.60
C THR A 250 15.68 10.55 -9.53
N LEU A 251 15.37 11.20 -10.62
CA LEU A 251 14.30 12.20 -10.73
C LEU A 251 13.19 11.68 -11.64
N ALA A 252 11.95 11.82 -11.23
CA ALA A 252 10.78 11.64 -12.09
C ALA A 252 9.95 12.92 -12.13
N VAL A 253 9.51 13.30 -13.31
CA VAL A 253 8.77 14.55 -13.55
C VAL A 253 7.56 14.25 -14.42
N ILE A 254 6.37 14.74 -14.04
CA ILE A 254 5.15 14.69 -14.84
C ILE A 254 4.55 16.09 -15.00
N GLY A 255 4.19 16.46 -16.22
CA GLY A 255 3.56 17.75 -16.53
C GLY A 255 2.72 17.70 -17.80
N LYS A 256 2.03 18.82 -18.09
CA LYS A 256 1.28 19.03 -19.33
C LYS A 256 2.18 19.30 -20.53
N GLU A 257 3.38 19.77 -20.27
CA GLU A 257 4.38 20.17 -21.23
C GLU A 257 4.80 19.00 -22.12
N SER A 258 5.26 19.30 -23.32
CA SER A 258 5.86 18.29 -24.20
C SER A 258 7.16 17.74 -23.57
N LEU A 259 7.58 16.54 -23.99
CA LEU A 259 8.84 15.94 -23.52
C LEU A 259 10.06 16.87 -23.75
N ASN A 260 10.08 17.66 -24.84
CA ASN A 260 11.18 18.58 -25.13
C ASN A 260 11.19 19.77 -24.17
N GLU A 261 10.03 20.30 -23.83
CA GLU A 261 9.91 21.39 -22.84
C GLU A 261 10.30 20.91 -21.45
N LEU A 262 9.79 19.74 -21.02
CA LEU A 262 10.19 19.13 -19.75
C LEU A 262 11.68 18.83 -19.70
N GLN A 263 12.27 18.33 -20.79
CA GLN A 263 13.71 18.10 -20.90
C GLN A 263 14.50 19.38 -20.70
N THR A 264 14.15 20.44 -21.42
CA THR A 264 14.81 21.75 -21.30
C THR A 264 14.71 22.29 -19.89
N LEU A 265 13.54 22.20 -19.27
CA LEU A 265 13.31 22.64 -17.91
C LEU A 265 14.19 21.88 -16.89
N VAL A 266 14.21 20.55 -16.98
CA VAL A 266 15.00 19.70 -16.09
C VAL A 266 16.51 19.91 -16.30
N GLU A 267 16.99 19.99 -17.53
CA GLU A 267 18.39 20.27 -17.82
C GLU A 267 18.84 21.60 -17.20
N ASN A 268 18.03 22.65 -17.37
CA ASN A 268 18.36 23.98 -16.82
C ASN A 268 18.37 24.02 -15.29
N LEU A 269 17.52 23.24 -14.62
CA LEU A 269 17.36 23.30 -13.16
C LEU A 269 18.24 22.29 -12.40
N PHE A 270 18.54 21.14 -12.99
CA PHE A 270 19.23 20.06 -12.26
C PHE A 270 20.68 19.82 -12.72
N SER A 271 21.15 20.48 -13.78
CA SER A 271 22.55 20.34 -14.24
C SER A 271 23.57 20.82 -13.21
N ASP A 272 23.19 21.76 -12.36
CA ASP A 272 24.03 22.32 -11.30
C ASP A 272 24.14 21.43 -10.05
N VAL A 273 23.35 20.35 -9.97
CA VAL A 273 23.53 19.34 -8.91
C VAL A 273 24.87 18.64 -9.09
N VAL A 274 25.74 18.79 -8.10
CA VAL A 274 27.13 18.33 -8.20
C VAL A 274 27.22 16.80 -8.19
N ASN A 275 27.95 16.26 -9.16
CA ASN A 275 28.36 14.85 -9.12
C ASN A 275 29.70 14.72 -8.38
N LYS A 276 29.68 14.02 -7.27
CA LYS A 276 30.84 13.75 -6.39
C LYS A 276 31.36 12.32 -6.55
N ASN A 277 30.81 11.55 -7.51
CA ASN A 277 31.10 10.14 -7.74
C ASN A 277 30.99 9.30 -6.44
N VAL A 278 29.88 9.49 -5.72
CA VAL A 278 29.62 8.75 -4.48
C VAL A 278 29.37 7.27 -4.83
N GLU A 279 30.09 6.40 -4.15
CA GLU A 279 29.81 4.97 -4.17
C GLU A 279 28.73 4.64 -3.13
N VAL A 280 27.67 3.96 -3.57
CA VAL A 280 26.59 3.49 -2.69
C VAL A 280 27.08 2.21 -2.01
N PRO A 281 27.08 2.17 -0.67
CA PRO A 281 27.42 0.92 0.03
C PRO A 281 26.41 -0.18 -0.30
N VAL A 282 26.89 -1.37 -0.63
CA VAL A 282 26.06 -2.59 -0.74
C VAL A 282 26.38 -3.47 0.46
N TYR A 283 25.41 -3.70 1.32
CA TYR A 283 25.57 -4.46 2.55
C TYR A 283 25.27 -5.93 2.29
N THR A 284 26.25 -6.68 1.79
CA THR A 284 26.09 -8.12 1.48
C THR A 284 26.22 -9.03 2.71
N ASP A 285 26.70 -8.49 3.83
CA ASP A 285 26.76 -9.19 5.11
C ASP A 285 25.35 -9.20 5.73
N HIS A 286 24.75 -10.38 5.84
CA HIS A 286 23.37 -10.48 6.33
C HIS A 286 23.27 -10.09 7.82
N PRO A 287 22.29 -9.24 8.24
CA PRO A 287 22.13 -8.80 9.64
C PRO A 287 21.78 -9.94 10.59
N TYR A 288 21.19 -11.01 10.10
CA TYR A 288 20.86 -12.22 10.87
C TYR A 288 21.67 -13.38 10.37
N GLN A 289 22.64 -13.81 11.19
CA GLN A 289 23.55 -14.92 10.92
C GLN A 289 23.31 -16.05 11.93
N LYS A 290 24.21 -17.01 12.01
CA LYS A 290 24.11 -18.21 12.86
C LYS A 290 23.75 -17.91 14.33
N ASN A 291 24.22 -16.78 14.87
CA ASN A 291 23.97 -16.42 16.27
C ASN A 291 22.59 -15.76 16.46
N GLU A 292 22.08 -15.11 15.42
CA GLU A 292 20.85 -14.36 15.42
C GLU A 292 19.63 -15.19 14.94
N VAL A 293 19.83 -16.42 14.44
CA VAL A 293 18.76 -17.36 14.06
C VAL A 293 18.52 -18.43 15.13
N THR A 294 17.54 -19.29 14.92
CA THR A 294 17.02 -20.29 15.88
C THR A 294 16.66 -19.67 17.22
N VAL A 295 15.96 -18.54 17.13
CA VAL A 295 15.47 -17.77 18.28
C VAL A 295 13.97 -17.54 18.20
N LYS A 296 13.36 -17.43 19.37
CA LYS A 296 11.95 -17.05 19.54
C LYS A 296 11.87 -15.83 20.44
N ASP A 297 11.18 -14.81 20.02
CA ASP A 297 10.88 -13.65 20.85
C ASP A 297 9.38 -13.52 21.12
N TYR A 298 9.08 -13.11 22.34
CA TYR A 298 7.74 -12.84 22.83
C TYR A 298 7.59 -11.34 23.09
N VAL A 299 6.70 -10.69 22.36
CA VAL A 299 6.59 -9.23 22.31
C VAL A 299 5.29 -8.77 22.93
N VAL A 300 5.34 -7.72 23.75
CA VAL A 300 4.17 -7.13 24.39
C VAL A 300 3.68 -5.92 23.60
N PRO A 301 2.51 -6.00 22.96
CA PRO A 301 1.93 -4.89 22.22
C PRO A 301 1.20 -3.89 23.13
N ILE A 302 0.95 -2.68 22.59
CA ILE A 302 0.07 -1.67 23.22
C ILE A 302 -1.39 -2.03 23.01
N LYS A 303 -1.78 -2.30 21.75
CA LYS A 303 -3.11 -2.82 21.43
C LYS A 303 -3.19 -4.30 21.76
N ASP A 304 -4.39 -4.83 21.94
CA ASP A 304 -4.56 -6.29 22.05
C ASP A 304 -4.43 -6.90 20.65
N LEU A 305 -3.20 -7.29 20.32
CA LEU A 305 -2.81 -7.93 19.07
C LEU A 305 -2.30 -9.34 19.36
N ARG A 306 -2.53 -10.25 18.42
CA ARG A 306 -2.03 -11.62 18.47
C ARG A 306 -1.45 -11.95 17.11
N GLN A 307 -0.13 -11.93 16.97
CA GLN A 307 0.55 -12.13 15.69
C GLN A 307 1.70 -13.10 15.83
N LEU A 308 1.95 -13.84 14.78
CA LEU A 308 3.13 -14.69 14.63
C LEU A 308 3.85 -14.26 13.34
N ALA A 309 5.14 -13.98 13.44
CA ALA A 309 6.01 -13.77 12.29
C ALA A 309 7.09 -14.85 12.27
N ILE A 310 7.21 -15.54 11.14
CA ILE A 310 8.23 -16.57 10.88
C ILE A 310 9.13 -16.00 9.82
N ASN A 311 10.35 -15.64 10.23
CA ASN A 311 11.30 -14.88 9.42
C ASN A 311 12.49 -15.76 9.02
N PHE A 312 12.77 -15.83 7.71
CA PHE A 312 13.91 -16.56 7.15
C PHE A 312 14.88 -15.56 6.51
N PRO A 313 16.10 -15.44 7.03
CA PRO A 313 17.19 -14.73 6.36
C PRO A 313 17.48 -15.35 4.98
N ILE A 314 17.47 -14.52 3.93
CA ILE A 314 17.72 -14.95 2.55
C ILE A 314 18.62 -13.95 1.82
N PRO A 315 19.31 -14.34 0.76
CA PRO A 315 19.93 -13.40 -0.17
C PRO A 315 18.87 -12.52 -0.84
N ASN A 316 19.29 -11.37 -1.34
CA ASN A 316 18.42 -10.55 -2.18
C ASN A 316 18.33 -11.14 -3.59
N TYR A 317 17.10 -11.26 -4.12
CA TYR A 317 16.82 -11.81 -5.46
C TYR A 317 16.35 -10.72 -6.45
N HIS A 318 16.52 -9.45 -6.11
CA HIS A 318 16.00 -8.35 -6.91
C HIS A 318 16.53 -8.34 -8.35
N ASP A 319 17.80 -8.65 -8.56
CA ASP A 319 18.42 -8.71 -9.89
C ASP A 319 17.81 -9.80 -10.79
N TYR A 320 17.09 -10.76 -10.21
CA TYR A 320 16.37 -11.82 -10.93
C TYR A 320 14.87 -11.50 -11.11
N TYR A 321 14.52 -10.21 -11.24
CA TYR A 321 13.12 -9.78 -11.33
C TYR A 321 12.36 -10.40 -12.53
N THR A 322 13.05 -10.74 -13.64
CA THR A 322 12.47 -11.44 -14.78
C THR A 322 12.12 -12.90 -14.51
N ALA A 323 12.77 -13.51 -13.50
CA ALA A 323 12.51 -14.88 -13.06
C ALA A 323 11.59 -14.94 -11.83
N GLY A 324 11.57 -13.90 -11.00
CA GLY A 324 10.68 -13.70 -9.87
C GLY A 324 10.58 -14.88 -8.88
N PRO A 325 11.68 -15.49 -8.40
CA PRO A 325 11.59 -16.66 -7.49
C PRO A 325 10.88 -16.32 -6.19
N VAL A 326 11.05 -15.09 -5.70
CA VAL A 326 10.33 -14.57 -4.51
C VAL A 326 8.84 -14.46 -4.79
N ASN A 327 8.44 -13.90 -5.93
CA ASN A 327 7.03 -13.76 -6.33
C ASN A 327 6.35 -15.14 -6.42
N TYR A 328 7.05 -16.14 -6.99
CA TYR A 328 6.56 -17.51 -7.09
C TYR A 328 6.27 -18.13 -5.72
N LEU A 329 7.21 -18.05 -4.78
CA LEU A 329 7.01 -18.61 -3.44
C LEU A 329 6.03 -17.81 -2.59
N SER A 330 6.05 -16.48 -2.70
CA SER A 330 5.07 -15.62 -2.01
C SER A 330 3.64 -15.94 -2.45
N HIS A 331 3.45 -16.16 -3.75
CA HIS A 331 2.15 -16.55 -4.30
C HIS A 331 1.65 -17.89 -3.71
N LEU A 332 2.50 -18.91 -3.64
CA LEU A 332 2.10 -20.23 -3.13
C LEU A 332 1.93 -20.26 -1.59
N ILE A 333 2.87 -19.66 -0.85
CA ILE A 333 2.83 -19.65 0.62
C ILE A 333 1.71 -18.75 1.14
N GLY A 334 1.49 -17.62 0.48
CA GLY A 334 0.41 -16.68 0.81
C GLY A 334 -0.93 -17.01 0.15
N HIS A 335 -1.07 -18.18 -0.51
CA HIS A 335 -2.32 -18.57 -1.18
C HIS A 335 -3.44 -18.81 -0.17
N GLU A 336 -4.68 -18.40 -0.51
CA GLU A 336 -5.83 -18.44 0.40
C GLU A 336 -6.88 -19.51 0.00
N GLY A 337 -6.68 -20.18 -1.14
CA GLY A 337 -7.59 -21.22 -1.65
C GLY A 337 -7.46 -22.54 -0.90
N SER A 338 -8.28 -23.50 -1.30
CA SER A 338 -8.25 -24.88 -0.76
C SER A 338 -6.85 -25.50 -0.86
N GLY A 339 -6.46 -26.26 0.14
CA GLY A 339 -5.13 -26.90 0.24
C GLY A 339 -4.00 -25.96 0.66
N SER A 340 -4.27 -24.67 0.81
CA SER A 340 -3.30 -23.69 1.29
C SER A 340 -3.04 -23.81 2.78
N LEU A 341 -1.93 -23.21 3.21
CA LEU A 341 -1.58 -23.10 4.63
C LEU A 341 -2.66 -22.33 5.41
N LEU A 342 -3.16 -21.23 4.87
CA LEU A 342 -4.24 -20.45 5.48
C LEU A 342 -5.52 -21.29 5.69
N SER A 343 -5.95 -22.04 4.67
CA SER A 343 -7.16 -22.89 4.75
C SER A 343 -7.07 -23.91 5.89
N GLU A 344 -5.94 -24.64 6.03
CA GLU A 344 -5.76 -25.61 7.11
C GLU A 344 -5.69 -24.96 8.50
N LEU A 345 -4.99 -23.83 8.63
CA LEU A 345 -4.90 -23.08 9.89
C LEU A 345 -6.26 -22.53 10.33
N ARG A 346 -7.09 -22.08 9.38
CA ARG A 346 -8.44 -21.61 9.67
C ARG A 346 -9.40 -22.76 10.04
N ALA A 347 -9.27 -23.89 9.37
CA ALA A 347 -10.05 -25.10 9.71
C ALA A 347 -9.76 -25.57 11.14
N LYS A 348 -8.52 -25.40 11.61
CA LYS A 348 -8.15 -25.63 13.01
C LYS A 348 -8.66 -24.55 13.96
N GLY A 349 -9.01 -23.36 13.46
CA GLY A 349 -9.43 -22.22 14.26
C GLY A 349 -8.27 -21.42 14.86
N TRP A 350 -7.06 -21.54 14.32
CA TRP A 350 -5.84 -20.95 14.89
C TRP A 350 -5.48 -19.60 14.29
N CYS A 351 -6.01 -19.26 13.13
CA CYS A 351 -5.76 -17.96 12.50
C CYS A 351 -6.99 -17.36 11.82
N ASN A 352 -6.93 -16.05 11.57
CA ASN A 352 -7.86 -15.32 10.72
C ASN A 352 -7.27 -15.04 9.35
N ASN A 353 -5.98 -14.67 9.30
CA ASN A 353 -5.29 -14.29 8.07
C ASN A 353 -3.83 -14.74 8.08
N LEU A 354 -3.25 -14.88 6.88
CA LEU A 354 -1.85 -15.20 6.65
C LEU A 354 -1.34 -14.45 5.42
N SER A 355 -0.10 -14.00 5.48
CA SER A 355 0.61 -13.46 4.32
C SER A 355 2.03 -14.00 4.26
N GLY A 356 2.57 -14.13 3.05
CA GLY A 356 3.95 -14.56 2.82
C GLY A 356 4.64 -13.69 1.79
N GLY A 357 5.89 -13.29 2.04
CA GLY A 357 6.67 -12.48 1.11
C GLY A 357 7.94 -11.92 1.73
N THR A 358 8.66 -11.10 1.00
CA THR A 358 9.87 -10.43 1.50
C THR A 358 9.59 -9.03 1.99
N ARG A 359 10.48 -8.49 2.82
CA ARG A 359 10.42 -7.11 3.29
C ARG A 359 11.08 -6.11 2.34
N GLY A 360 12.04 -6.54 1.50
CA GLY A 360 12.45 -5.97 0.23
C GLY A 360 13.11 -4.59 0.19
N ASP A 361 13.58 -4.03 1.31
CA ASP A 361 14.04 -2.63 1.35
C ASP A 361 15.55 -2.44 1.18
N VAL A 362 16.35 -3.52 1.09
CA VAL A 362 17.81 -3.46 1.07
C VAL A 362 18.38 -4.28 -0.08
N LYS A 363 19.36 -3.71 -0.82
CA LYS A 363 19.96 -4.40 -1.97
C LYS A 363 20.86 -5.60 -1.62
N GLY A 364 21.43 -5.63 -0.45
CA GLY A 364 22.45 -6.64 -0.10
C GLY A 364 21.90 -7.92 0.52
N PHE A 365 20.72 -7.89 1.11
CA PHE A 365 20.07 -9.00 1.80
C PHE A 365 18.56 -8.84 1.82
N ASP A 366 17.84 -9.89 2.20
CA ASP A 366 16.38 -9.83 2.39
C ASP A 366 15.95 -10.79 3.50
N VAL A 367 14.68 -10.69 3.92
CA VAL A 367 14.05 -11.60 4.87
C VAL A 367 12.73 -12.06 4.29
N PHE A 368 12.57 -13.36 4.08
CA PHE A 368 11.28 -13.94 3.73
C PHE A 368 10.47 -14.12 5.01
N CYS A 369 9.32 -13.45 5.09
CA CYS A 369 8.46 -13.44 6.26
C CYS A 369 7.13 -14.13 5.96
N ILE A 370 6.69 -15.02 6.86
CA ILE A 370 5.33 -15.54 6.91
C ILE A 370 4.68 -14.94 8.16
N SER A 371 3.66 -14.11 7.95
CA SER A 371 2.93 -13.42 9.02
C SER A 371 1.56 -14.04 9.18
N VAL A 372 1.16 -14.34 10.42
CA VAL A 372 -0.12 -14.97 10.77
C VAL A 372 -0.84 -14.12 11.80
N ASP A 373 -2.08 -13.72 11.51
CA ASP A 373 -2.99 -13.11 12.48
C ASP A 373 -3.67 -14.22 13.29
N LEU A 374 -3.32 -14.34 14.55
CA LEU A 374 -3.71 -15.44 15.42
C LEU A 374 -5.06 -15.18 16.09
N THR A 375 -5.82 -16.26 16.24
CA THR A 375 -6.98 -16.29 17.14
C THR A 375 -6.53 -16.40 18.61
N GLU A 376 -7.49 -16.34 19.54
CA GLU A 376 -7.23 -16.57 20.96
C GLU A 376 -6.70 -17.99 21.23
N GLU A 377 -7.21 -18.99 20.52
CA GLU A 377 -6.72 -20.38 20.58
C GLU A 377 -5.34 -20.50 19.89
N GLY A 378 -5.18 -19.83 18.74
CA GLY A 378 -3.98 -19.95 17.90
C GLY A 378 -2.68 -19.52 18.59
N ILE A 379 -2.73 -18.53 19.48
CA ILE A 379 -1.54 -18.08 20.20
C ILE A 379 -0.99 -19.12 21.21
N ASP A 380 -1.73 -20.18 21.50
CA ASP A 380 -1.30 -21.31 22.32
C ASP A 380 -0.71 -22.46 21.49
N HIS A 381 -0.82 -22.39 20.13
CA HIS A 381 -0.37 -23.41 19.19
C HIS A 381 0.78 -22.98 18.29
N ILE A 382 1.65 -22.06 18.77
CA ILE A 382 2.73 -21.47 17.96
C ILE A 382 3.62 -22.53 17.31
N ASP A 383 4.11 -23.51 18.08
CA ASP A 383 5.03 -24.53 17.57
C ASP A 383 4.33 -25.50 16.60
N ASP A 384 3.03 -25.73 16.74
CA ASP A 384 2.21 -26.50 15.81
C ASP A 384 1.94 -25.73 14.51
N ILE A 385 1.73 -24.42 14.59
CA ILE A 385 1.57 -23.56 13.40
C ILE A 385 2.88 -23.53 12.60
N VAL A 386 4.02 -23.34 13.26
CA VAL A 386 5.34 -23.36 12.60
C VAL A 386 5.61 -24.74 11.99
N TYR A 387 5.22 -25.81 12.67
CA TYR A 387 5.33 -27.17 12.11
C TYR A 387 4.49 -27.35 10.84
N LEU A 388 3.26 -26.86 10.80
CA LEU A 388 2.43 -26.86 9.58
C LEU A 388 3.07 -26.07 8.44
N VAL A 389 3.72 -24.93 8.75
CA VAL A 389 4.48 -24.15 7.76
C VAL A 389 5.59 -25.02 7.16
N PHE A 390 6.35 -25.75 7.96
CA PHE A 390 7.39 -26.64 7.43
C PHE A 390 6.82 -27.84 6.67
N GLN A 391 5.67 -28.37 7.06
CA GLN A 391 4.97 -29.41 6.27
C GLN A 391 4.54 -28.86 4.89
N TYR A 392 4.09 -27.62 4.80
CA TYR A 392 3.77 -26.96 3.52
C TYR A 392 5.04 -26.76 2.68
N ILE A 393 6.12 -26.26 3.27
CA ILE A 393 7.42 -26.13 2.60
C ILE A 393 7.94 -27.49 2.12
N ASN A 394 7.78 -28.56 2.90
CA ASN A 394 8.16 -29.92 2.50
C ASN A 394 7.31 -30.42 1.32
N MET A 395 6.01 -30.08 1.29
CA MET A 395 5.16 -30.35 0.14
C MET A 395 5.67 -29.63 -1.11
N LEU A 396 6.02 -28.33 -1.00
CA LEU A 396 6.57 -27.57 -2.13
C LEU A 396 7.91 -28.16 -2.63
N ARG A 397 8.77 -28.64 -1.72
CA ARG A 397 10.03 -29.31 -2.10
C ARG A 397 9.77 -30.63 -2.83
N LYS A 398 8.78 -31.40 -2.37
CA LYS A 398 8.43 -32.71 -2.97
C LYS A 398 7.82 -32.52 -4.37
N GLU A 399 6.90 -31.58 -4.53
CA GLU A 399 6.27 -31.28 -5.82
C GLU A 399 7.24 -30.60 -6.80
N GLY A 400 8.23 -29.89 -6.28
CA GLY A 400 9.16 -29.07 -7.07
C GLY A 400 8.53 -27.87 -7.76
N PRO A 401 9.33 -27.00 -8.37
CA PRO A 401 8.80 -25.85 -9.12
C PRO A 401 7.91 -26.24 -10.30
N GLN A 402 6.71 -25.68 -10.37
CA GLN A 402 5.69 -25.98 -11.37
C GLN A 402 5.65 -24.90 -12.45
N ARG A 403 5.93 -25.26 -13.69
CA ARG A 403 5.94 -24.34 -14.83
C ARG A 403 4.58 -23.67 -15.03
N TRP A 404 3.48 -24.41 -14.89
CA TRP A 404 2.14 -23.86 -15.09
C TRP A 404 1.77 -22.77 -14.09
N VAL A 405 2.25 -22.86 -12.82
CA VAL A 405 2.05 -21.80 -11.80
C VAL A 405 2.77 -20.52 -12.22
N PHE A 406 4.01 -20.64 -12.71
CA PHE A 406 4.77 -19.51 -13.24
C PHE A 406 4.09 -18.86 -14.43
N ASP A 407 3.63 -19.67 -15.39
CA ASP A 407 2.98 -19.18 -16.61
C ASP A 407 1.65 -18.47 -16.28
N GLU A 408 0.83 -19.03 -15.36
CA GLU A 408 -0.41 -18.40 -14.88
C GLU A 408 -0.12 -17.06 -14.18
N HIS A 409 0.88 -17.02 -13.31
CA HIS A 409 1.26 -15.78 -12.63
C HIS A 409 1.79 -14.72 -13.61
N ALA A 410 2.58 -15.12 -14.59
CA ALA A 410 3.07 -14.23 -15.66
C ALA A 410 1.91 -13.67 -16.51
N GLU A 411 0.91 -14.50 -16.83
CA GLU A 411 -0.29 -14.08 -17.57
C GLU A 411 -1.08 -13.03 -16.78
N LEU A 412 -1.30 -13.25 -15.49
CA LEU A 412 -1.96 -12.30 -14.59
C LEU A 412 -1.21 -10.97 -14.52
N LEU A 413 0.09 -10.97 -14.34
CA LEU A 413 0.91 -9.75 -14.29
C LEU A 413 0.88 -8.99 -15.62
N ASN A 414 0.98 -9.69 -16.76
CA ASN A 414 0.88 -9.07 -18.07
C ASN A 414 -0.48 -8.42 -18.31
N MET A 415 -1.57 -9.09 -17.90
CA MET A 415 -2.92 -8.56 -17.97
C MET A 415 -3.07 -7.31 -17.09
N HIS A 416 -2.58 -7.35 -15.85
CA HIS A 416 -2.60 -6.21 -14.94
C HIS A 416 -1.80 -5.03 -15.48
N PHE A 417 -0.67 -5.26 -16.13
CA PHE A 417 0.10 -4.21 -16.77
C PHE A 417 -0.62 -3.63 -17.99
N ARG A 418 -1.16 -4.48 -18.85
CA ARG A 418 -1.87 -4.07 -20.08
C ARG A 418 -3.03 -3.13 -19.77
N PHE A 419 -3.83 -3.45 -18.77
CA PHE A 419 -5.04 -2.69 -18.40
C PHE A 419 -4.86 -1.89 -17.08
N LYS A 420 -3.62 -1.46 -16.84
CA LYS A 420 -3.32 -0.67 -15.64
C LYS A 420 -4.02 0.68 -15.67
N ASP A 421 -4.75 0.99 -14.61
CA ASP A 421 -5.41 2.28 -14.45
C ASP A 421 -4.38 3.41 -14.28
N LYS A 422 -4.73 4.61 -14.74
CA LYS A 422 -3.92 5.81 -14.57
C LYS A 422 -3.79 6.15 -13.08
N SER A 423 -2.56 6.16 -12.57
CA SER A 423 -2.26 6.59 -11.20
C SER A 423 -2.21 8.12 -11.11
N SER A 424 -2.39 8.68 -9.92
CA SER A 424 -2.20 10.11 -9.67
C SER A 424 -0.80 10.57 -10.07
N PRO A 425 -0.61 11.86 -10.42
CA PRO A 425 0.71 12.39 -10.76
C PRO A 425 1.77 12.12 -9.69
N THR A 426 1.44 12.39 -8.43
CA THR A 426 2.32 12.15 -7.28
C THR A 426 2.71 10.68 -7.13
N SER A 427 1.74 9.75 -7.20
CA SER A 427 2.03 8.31 -7.14
C SER A 427 2.87 7.83 -8.33
N THR A 428 2.65 8.41 -9.51
CA THR A 428 3.42 8.10 -10.73
C THR A 428 4.89 8.48 -10.56
N VAL A 429 5.19 9.73 -10.15
CA VAL A 429 6.59 10.19 -10.03
C VAL A 429 7.30 9.49 -8.86
N ASN A 430 6.63 9.25 -7.73
CA ASN A 430 7.20 8.47 -6.63
C ASN A 430 7.60 7.06 -7.07
N SER A 431 6.68 6.34 -7.70
CA SER A 431 6.95 4.98 -8.19
C SER A 431 8.12 4.96 -9.19
N ILE A 432 8.15 5.90 -10.14
CA ILE A 432 9.19 5.94 -11.17
C ILE A 432 10.55 6.30 -10.56
N SER A 433 10.63 7.29 -9.66
CA SER A 433 11.88 7.70 -9.04
C SER A 433 12.54 6.56 -8.27
N HIS A 434 11.77 5.76 -7.52
CA HIS A 434 12.25 4.55 -6.85
C HIS A 434 12.72 3.48 -7.83
N LYS A 435 11.90 3.19 -8.84
CA LYS A 435 12.18 2.13 -9.82
C LYS A 435 13.39 2.41 -10.70
N LEU A 436 13.76 3.67 -10.91
CA LEU A 436 14.98 4.04 -11.63
C LEU A 436 16.27 3.61 -10.91
N LEU A 437 16.22 3.34 -9.60
CA LEU A 437 17.35 2.75 -8.87
C LEU A 437 17.46 1.24 -9.10
N ASP A 438 16.35 0.60 -9.43
CA ASP A 438 16.20 -0.84 -9.40
C ASP A 438 16.11 -1.48 -10.80
N TYR A 439 15.60 -0.73 -11.80
CA TYR A 439 15.38 -1.22 -13.16
C TYR A 439 16.10 -0.39 -14.20
N PRO A 440 16.46 -0.95 -15.35
CA PRO A 440 16.88 -0.18 -16.51
C PRO A 440 15.74 0.71 -17.02
N PHE A 441 16.06 1.78 -17.76
CA PHE A 441 15.05 2.71 -18.29
C PHE A 441 13.94 2.01 -19.06
N GLU A 442 14.29 1.02 -19.89
CA GLU A 442 13.32 0.25 -20.66
C GLU A 442 12.23 -0.39 -19.79
N ASP A 443 12.61 -0.95 -18.65
CA ASP A 443 11.75 -1.72 -17.76
C ASP A 443 11.19 -0.90 -16.57
N VAL A 444 11.49 0.40 -16.48
CA VAL A 444 11.12 1.22 -15.29
C VAL A 444 9.64 1.21 -14.97
N LEU A 445 8.75 1.05 -15.98
CA LEU A 445 7.31 0.91 -15.76
C LEU A 445 6.86 -0.55 -15.70
N PHE A 446 7.56 -1.44 -16.41
CA PHE A 446 7.15 -2.83 -16.65
C PHE A 446 7.86 -3.82 -15.72
N GLY A 447 9.05 -3.52 -15.20
CA GLY A 447 9.93 -4.47 -14.51
C GLY A 447 9.26 -5.26 -13.39
N SER A 448 8.41 -4.61 -12.58
CA SER A 448 7.64 -5.29 -11.51
C SER A 448 6.52 -6.23 -12.00
N TYR A 449 6.23 -6.25 -13.30
CA TYR A 449 5.26 -7.13 -13.96
C TYR A 449 5.91 -8.14 -14.89
N LYS A 450 7.24 -8.04 -15.10
CA LYS A 450 7.99 -8.79 -16.12
C LYS A 450 8.42 -10.15 -15.60
N LEU A 451 7.63 -11.19 -15.85
CA LEU A 451 8.02 -12.58 -15.62
C LEU A 451 8.19 -13.27 -16.99
N THR A 452 9.45 -13.46 -17.42
CA THR A 452 9.80 -14.04 -18.73
C THR A 452 10.72 -15.25 -18.60
N ASP A 453 11.49 -15.34 -17.54
CA ASP A 453 12.62 -16.27 -17.42
C ASP A 453 12.29 -17.39 -16.44
N TRP A 454 11.91 -18.54 -16.96
CA TRP A 454 11.68 -19.71 -16.11
C TRP A 454 13.00 -20.23 -15.53
N ARG A 455 13.23 -20.00 -14.22
CA ARG A 455 14.42 -20.38 -13.47
C ARG A 455 14.04 -21.24 -12.24
N PRO A 456 13.70 -22.54 -12.44
CA PRO A 456 13.34 -23.44 -11.35
C PRO A 456 14.51 -23.68 -10.36
N ASP A 457 15.73 -23.49 -10.82
CA ASP A 457 16.94 -23.53 -9.98
C ASP A 457 16.92 -22.46 -8.89
N LEU A 458 16.57 -21.22 -9.22
CA LEU A 458 16.46 -20.11 -8.23
C LEU A 458 15.30 -20.34 -7.24
N ILE A 459 14.18 -20.90 -7.69
CA ILE A 459 13.07 -21.26 -6.79
C ILE A 459 13.50 -22.35 -5.80
N THR A 460 14.22 -23.37 -6.28
CA THR A 460 14.76 -24.44 -5.45
C THR A 460 15.81 -23.93 -4.47
N GLU A 461 16.68 -23.03 -4.92
CA GLU A 461 17.68 -22.38 -4.07
C GLU A 461 17.00 -21.58 -2.94
N LEU A 462 16.01 -20.75 -3.26
CA LEU A 462 15.26 -19.97 -2.28
C LEU A 462 14.55 -20.88 -1.26
N LEU A 463 13.89 -21.96 -1.71
CA LEU A 463 13.31 -22.98 -0.82
C LEU A 463 14.37 -23.59 0.12
N GLY A 464 15.63 -23.67 -0.32
CA GLY A 464 16.75 -24.14 0.49
C GLY A 464 17.06 -23.27 1.71
N TYR A 465 16.70 -21.99 1.70
CA TYR A 465 16.83 -21.09 2.85
C TYR A 465 15.69 -21.19 3.85
N LEU A 466 14.49 -21.66 3.45
CA LEU A 466 13.32 -21.80 4.32
C LEU A 466 13.38 -23.08 5.14
N ARG A 467 14.32 -23.15 6.10
CA ARG A 467 14.58 -24.35 6.91
C ARG A 467 14.62 -24.02 8.41
N PRO A 468 14.37 -25.04 9.28
CA PRO A 468 14.24 -24.84 10.73
C PRO A 468 15.49 -24.28 11.43
N ASP A 469 16.69 -24.55 10.91
CA ASP A 469 17.94 -24.02 11.46
C ASP A 469 18.29 -22.61 10.95
N ASN A 470 17.46 -22.03 10.07
CA ASN A 470 17.60 -20.68 9.54
C ASN A 470 16.35 -19.81 9.82
N VAL A 471 15.68 -20.03 10.95
CA VAL A 471 14.42 -19.36 11.27
C VAL A 471 14.54 -18.45 12.49
N ARG A 472 13.79 -17.36 12.47
CA ARG A 472 13.45 -16.51 13.62
C ARG A 472 11.95 -16.51 13.77
N VAL A 473 11.47 -16.69 15.01
CA VAL A 473 10.03 -16.73 15.31
C VAL A 473 9.72 -15.59 16.26
N SER A 474 8.84 -14.68 15.87
CA SER A 474 8.37 -13.57 16.71
C SER A 474 6.89 -13.76 17.04
N VAL A 475 6.54 -13.72 18.32
CA VAL A 475 5.17 -13.93 18.81
C VAL A 475 4.71 -12.70 19.59
N VAL A 476 3.67 -12.06 19.09
CA VAL A 476 3.11 -10.83 19.71
C VAL A 476 1.85 -11.17 20.48
N GLY A 477 1.76 -10.73 21.74
CA GLY A 477 0.55 -10.91 22.54
C GLY A 477 0.65 -10.30 23.94
N LYS A 478 -0.43 -9.69 24.41
CA LYS A 478 -0.50 -9.08 25.77
C LYS A 478 -0.22 -10.07 26.91
N LYS A 479 -0.54 -11.35 26.70
CA LYS A 479 -0.29 -12.39 27.69
C LYS A 479 1.20 -12.58 28.06
N PHE A 480 2.12 -12.12 27.21
CA PHE A 480 3.56 -12.22 27.45
C PHE A 480 4.11 -11.14 28.39
N LYS A 481 3.28 -10.22 28.88
CA LYS A 481 3.69 -9.17 29.83
C LYS A 481 4.44 -9.69 31.05
N ALA A 482 4.00 -10.82 31.60
CA ALA A 482 4.65 -11.45 32.75
C ALA A 482 5.95 -12.17 32.42
N LEU A 483 6.20 -12.48 31.15
CA LEU A 483 7.42 -13.15 30.68
C LEU A 483 8.49 -12.16 30.23
N ALA A 484 8.13 -10.94 29.86
CA ALA A 484 9.04 -9.94 29.34
C ALA A 484 10.08 -9.55 30.43
N ASP A 485 11.35 -9.68 30.07
CA ASP A 485 12.51 -9.39 30.95
C ASP A 485 13.44 -8.31 30.36
N LYS A 486 13.12 -7.81 29.17
CA LYS A 486 13.88 -6.79 28.44
C LYS A 486 12.99 -5.71 27.86
N LYS A 487 13.61 -4.56 27.58
CA LYS A 487 13.00 -3.44 26.84
C LYS A 487 13.90 -3.04 25.69
N GLU A 488 13.29 -2.80 24.53
CA GLU A 488 13.96 -2.13 23.42
C GLU A 488 14.26 -0.67 23.78
N GLU A 489 15.41 -0.18 23.37
CA GLU A 489 16.02 1.07 23.84
C GLU A 489 15.19 2.33 23.45
N TRP A 490 14.66 2.37 22.22
CA TRP A 490 14.11 3.60 21.64
C TRP A 490 12.59 3.74 21.82
N TYR A 491 11.86 2.65 21.63
CA TYR A 491 10.40 2.61 21.78
C TYR A 491 9.92 1.99 23.10
N GLY A 492 10.85 1.45 23.89
CA GLY A 492 10.52 0.80 25.16
C GLY A 492 9.66 -0.45 25.03
N THR A 493 9.71 -1.12 23.86
CA THR A 493 8.96 -2.36 23.62
C THR A 493 9.44 -3.45 24.56
N GLU A 494 8.54 -3.99 25.36
CA GLU A 494 8.86 -5.06 26.29
C GLU A 494 8.84 -6.40 25.57
N TYR A 495 9.85 -7.22 25.83
CA TYR A 495 10.01 -8.51 25.15
C TYR A 495 10.82 -9.51 25.98
N LYS A 496 10.75 -10.78 25.58
CA LYS A 496 11.68 -11.84 25.97
C LYS A 496 12.27 -12.48 24.74
N LEU A 497 13.55 -12.75 24.72
CA LEU A 497 14.24 -13.45 23.63
C LEU A 497 14.88 -14.72 24.19
N GLU A 498 14.61 -15.86 23.57
CA GLU A 498 15.19 -17.15 23.96
C GLU A 498 15.62 -17.96 22.72
N LYS A 499 16.49 -18.93 22.91
CA LYS A 499 16.81 -19.92 21.88
C LYS A 499 15.68 -20.93 21.76
N ILE A 500 15.40 -21.36 20.53
CA ILE A 500 14.43 -22.44 20.29
C ILE A 500 15.07 -23.76 20.73
N GLU A 501 14.32 -24.53 21.49
CA GLU A 501 14.79 -25.82 22.01
C GLU A 501 15.17 -26.77 20.86
N PRO A 502 16.31 -27.50 20.95
CA PRO A 502 16.74 -28.42 19.90
C PRO A 502 15.68 -29.46 19.50
N SER A 503 14.88 -29.94 20.45
CA SER A 503 13.81 -30.90 20.21
C SER A 503 12.69 -30.33 19.32
N VAL A 504 12.44 -29.01 19.42
CA VAL A 504 11.47 -28.30 18.58
C VAL A 504 12.02 -28.19 17.15
N ILE A 505 13.30 -27.84 17.01
CA ILE A 505 13.98 -27.79 15.69
C ILE A 505 13.99 -29.18 15.04
N GLU A 506 14.28 -30.24 15.81
CA GLU A 506 14.25 -31.62 15.33
C GLU A 506 12.86 -32.00 14.83
N ARG A 507 11.79 -31.69 15.58
CA ARG A 507 10.40 -31.90 15.15
C ARG A 507 10.08 -31.16 13.85
N TRP A 508 10.48 -29.89 13.72
CA TRP A 508 10.22 -29.12 12.50
C TRP A 508 11.04 -29.62 11.29
N SER A 509 12.11 -30.39 11.54
CA SER A 509 13.00 -30.95 10.52
C SER A 509 12.68 -32.37 10.10
N ASP A 510 11.58 -32.96 10.58
CA ASP A 510 11.25 -34.39 10.39
C ASP A 510 10.88 -34.78 8.95
N GLY A 511 10.73 -33.79 8.06
CA GLY A 511 10.40 -34.01 6.64
C GLY A 511 8.98 -34.49 6.39
N SER A 512 8.10 -34.46 7.40
CA SER A 512 6.74 -34.95 7.31
C SER A 512 5.89 -34.14 6.32
N LEU A 513 4.87 -34.80 5.78
CA LEU A 513 3.87 -34.23 4.88
C LEU A 513 2.48 -34.27 5.53
N ASN A 514 1.63 -33.31 5.16
CA ASN A 514 0.25 -33.25 5.57
C ASN A 514 -0.63 -33.42 4.33
N SER A 515 -1.51 -34.43 4.33
CA SER A 515 -2.39 -34.75 3.18
C SER A 515 -3.45 -33.69 2.86
N LYS A 516 -3.67 -32.73 3.76
CA LYS A 516 -4.58 -31.60 3.54
C LYS A 516 -3.90 -30.43 2.84
N LEU A 517 -2.57 -30.43 2.77
CA LEU A 517 -1.77 -29.38 2.14
C LEU A 517 -1.39 -29.82 0.73
N HIS A 518 -1.77 -29.04 -0.27
CA HIS A 518 -1.48 -29.31 -1.68
C HIS A 518 -1.36 -28.01 -2.48
N LEU A 519 -0.86 -28.11 -3.71
CA LEU A 519 -0.81 -26.98 -4.65
C LEU A 519 -2.23 -26.49 -4.98
N PRO A 520 -2.40 -25.19 -5.30
CA PRO A 520 -3.69 -24.66 -5.74
C PRO A 520 -4.13 -25.28 -7.08
N ASP A 521 -5.43 -25.25 -7.33
CA ASP A 521 -5.99 -25.53 -8.65
C ASP A 521 -5.74 -24.35 -9.61
N LYS A 522 -5.88 -24.61 -10.93
CA LYS A 522 -5.84 -23.54 -11.94
C LYS A 522 -6.98 -22.54 -11.72
N ASN A 523 -6.69 -21.27 -11.91
CA ASN A 523 -7.65 -20.19 -11.65
C ASN A 523 -8.69 -20.07 -12.79
N GLU A 524 -9.94 -20.46 -12.53
CA GLU A 524 -11.06 -20.39 -13.48
C GLU A 524 -11.53 -18.97 -13.80
N PHE A 525 -11.15 -17.98 -13.00
CA PHE A 525 -11.56 -16.58 -13.17
C PHE A 525 -10.67 -15.78 -14.10
N ILE A 526 -9.53 -16.31 -14.55
CA ILE A 526 -8.68 -15.60 -15.49
C ILE A 526 -9.47 -15.26 -16.74
N PRO A 527 -9.64 -13.96 -17.08
CA PRO A 527 -10.43 -13.58 -18.24
C PRO A 527 -9.70 -13.93 -19.54
N SER A 528 -10.44 -14.51 -20.50
CA SER A 528 -9.96 -14.79 -21.85
C SER A 528 -10.64 -13.92 -22.92
N ASP A 529 -11.65 -13.15 -22.53
CA ASP A 529 -12.37 -12.23 -23.40
C ASP A 529 -12.21 -10.79 -22.90
N PHE A 530 -11.68 -9.94 -23.74
CA PHE A 530 -11.43 -8.52 -23.50
C PHE A 530 -12.15 -7.62 -24.50
N ASP A 531 -13.11 -8.16 -25.27
CA ASP A 531 -13.86 -7.40 -26.23
C ASP A 531 -14.77 -6.39 -25.56
N LEU A 532 -14.97 -5.26 -26.22
CA LEU A 532 -15.89 -4.24 -25.76
C LEU A 532 -17.33 -4.64 -26.10
N ALA A 533 -18.22 -4.50 -25.13
CA ALA A 533 -19.65 -4.73 -25.32
C ALA A 533 -20.22 -3.83 -26.43
N PRO A 534 -21.22 -4.34 -27.20
CA PRO A 534 -21.93 -3.51 -28.19
C PRO A 534 -22.42 -2.20 -27.60
N ARG A 535 -22.27 -1.10 -28.36
CA ARG A 535 -22.62 0.24 -27.90
C ARG A 535 -24.11 0.45 -27.90
N ASP A 536 -24.62 0.92 -26.76
CA ASP A 536 -25.96 1.51 -26.65
C ASP A 536 -25.94 3.01 -27.03
N GLU A 537 -27.10 3.63 -27.05
CA GLU A 537 -27.22 5.08 -27.17
C GLU A 537 -26.46 5.77 -26.01
N PRO A 538 -25.55 6.70 -26.32
CA PRO A 538 -24.74 7.35 -25.29
C PRO A 538 -25.57 8.28 -24.41
N HIS A 539 -25.36 8.20 -23.10
CA HIS A 539 -25.97 9.09 -22.10
C HIS A 539 -24.89 9.81 -21.31
N LYS A 540 -25.04 11.12 -21.15
CA LYS A 540 -24.08 11.92 -20.36
C LYS A 540 -24.07 11.49 -18.88
N PHE A 541 -25.22 11.17 -18.34
CA PHE A 541 -25.43 10.77 -16.94
C PHE A 541 -26.02 9.35 -16.87
N PRO A 542 -25.90 8.66 -15.72
CA PRO A 542 -26.61 7.42 -15.50
C PRO A 542 -28.11 7.57 -15.69
N ILE A 543 -28.75 6.56 -16.26
CA ILE A 543 -30.20 6.49 -16.49
C ILE A 543 -30.82 5.35 -15.68
N ILE A 544 -32.07 5.48 -15.30
CA ILE A 544 -32.86 4.41 -14.70
C ILE A 544 -33.32 3.47 -15.82
N ILE A 545 -32.96 2.18 -15.71
CA ILE A 545 -33.35 1.15 -16.68
C ILE A 545 -34.44 0.21 -16.16
N GLN A 546 -34.65 0.19 -14.84
CA GLN A 546 -35.71 -0.54 -14.17
C GLN A 546 -36.11 0.21 -12.88
N GLU A 547 -37.42 0.32 -12.61
CA GLU A 547 -37.93 0.89 -11.37
C GLU A 547 -39.25 0.20 -10.98
N ASN A 548 -39.30 -0.30 -9.74
CA ASN A 548 -40.50 -0.86 -9.10
C ASN A 548 -40.33 -0.83 -7.56
N ASP A 549 -41.32 -1.33 -6.81
CA ASP A 549 -41.31 -1.28 -5.34
C ASP A 549 -40.12 -1.99 -4.69
N PHE A 550 -39.48 -2.95 -5.38
CA PHE A 550 -38.41 -3.80 -4.84
C PHE A 550 -37.02 -3.41 -5.35
N CYS A 551 -36.94 -2.75 -6.53
CA CYS A 551 -35.66 -2.48 -7.17
C CYS A 551 -35.69 -1.19 -7.99
N ARG A 552 -34.62 -0.39 -7.87
CA ARG A 552 -34.27 0.67 -8.82
C ARG A 552 -32.87 0.38 -9.38
N ALA A 553 -32.77 0.33 -10.71
CA ALA A 553 -31.52 0.04 -11.40
C ALA A 553 -31.05 1.19 -12.26
N TRP A 554 -29.87 1.70 -11.93
CA TRP A 554 -29.16 2.72 -12.68
C TRP A 554 -28.12 2.10 -13.61
N TYR A 555 -27.93 2.72 -14.76
CA TYR A 555 -27.04 2.23 -15.79
C TYR A 555 -26.31 3.38 -16.48
N LYS A 556 -25.02 3.17 -16.77
CA LYS A 556 -24.21 3.96 -17.69
C LYS A 556 -23.15 3.09 -18.35
N GLN A 557 -23.18 2.98 -19.69
CA GLN A 557 -22.07 2.36 -20.42
C GLN A 557 -20.85 3.30 -20.43
N ASP A 558 -19.64 2.74 -20.29
CA ASP A 558 -18.40 3.50 -20.40
C ASP A 558 -18.25 4.06 -21.81
N ASP A 559 -18.13 5.37 -21.95
CA ASP A 559 -17.95 6.12 -23.21
C ASP A 559 -16.66 6.96 -23.19
N GLU A 560 -15.81 6.76 -22.19
CA GLU A 560 -14.59 7.56 -21.97
C GLU A 560 -13.31 6.71 -21.97
N TYR A 561 -13.31 5.61 -21.22
CA TYR A 561 -12.09 4.82 -20.97
C TYR A 561 -11.91 3.65 -21.91
N PHE A 562 -12.98 3.04 -22.39
CA PHE A 562 -12.99 1.89 -23.31
C PHE A 562 -12.16 0.69 -22.81
N LEU A 563 -12.27 0.39 -21.53
CA LEU A 563 -11.60 -0.75 -20.91
C LEU A 563 -12.54 -1.96 -20.81
N PRO A 564 -12.04 -3.21 -20.86
CA PRO A 564 -12.84 -4.42 -20.66
C PRO A 564 -13.16 -4.64 -19.17
N LYS A 565 -13.59 -3.57 -18.49
CA LYS A 565 -13.87 -3.54 -17.06
C LYS A 565 -15.27 -2.98 -16.80
N ALA A 566 -15.90 -3.44 -15.72
CA ALA A 566 -17.13 -2.87 -15.23
C ALA A 566 -17.11 -2.76 -13.70
N ASN A 567 -17.95 -1.88 -13.17
CA ASN A 567 -18.23 -1.74 -11.74
C ASN A 567 -19.73 -1.94 -11.53
N ILE A 568 -20.06 -2.84 -10.64
CA ILE A 568 -21.43 -3.22 -10.29
C ILE A 568 -21.60 -2.93 -8.81
N ARG A 569 -22.65 -2.22 -8.43
CA ARG A 569 -22.97 -1.90 -7.05
C ARG A 569 -24.44 -2.22 -6.77
N PHE A 570 -24.67 -2.95 -5.69
CA PHE A 570 -26.00 -3.22 -5.14
C PHE A 570 -26.07 -2.75 -3.70
N GLU A 571 -27.02 -1.90 -3.40
CA GLU A 571 -27.36 -1.47 -2.05
C GLU A 571 -28.62 -2.21 -1.60
N PHE A 572 -28.48 -3.05 -0.62
CA PHE A 572 -29.54 -3.82 0.02
C PHE A 572 -30.09 -3.00 1.18
N LEU A 573 -31.14 -2.23 0.94
CA LEU A 573 -31.71 -1.29 1.90
C LEU A 573 -32.73 -1.97 2.80
N SER A 574 -32.53 -1.89 4.11
CA SER A 574 -33.47 -2.41 5.11
C SER A 574 -33.40 -1.58 6.40
N PRO A 575 -34.56 -1.14 6.94
CA PRO A 575 -34.57 -0.40 8.21
C PRO A 575 -34.09 -1.24 9.40
N LEU A 576 -34.09 -2.57 9.29
CA LEU A 576 -33.59 -3.45 10.34
C LEU A 576 -32.08 -3.36 10.56
N ALA A 577 -31.30 -2.99 9.54
CA ALA A 577 -29.85 -3.07 9.57
C ALA A 577 -29.18 -2.19 10.64
N TYR A 578 -29.83 -1.07 11.02
CA TYR A 578 -29.26 -0.07 11.92
C TYR A 578 -30.27 0.47 12.96
N GLN A 579 -31.36 -0.29 13.23
CA GLN A 579 -32.47 0.13 14.07
C GLN A 579 -32.05 0.41 15.53
N ASP A 580 -31.14 -0.40 16.04
CA ASP A 580 -30.58 -0.33 17.39
C ASP A 580 -29.14 -0.90 17.40
N PRO A 581 -28.36 -0.77 18.50
CA PRO A 581 -27.01 -1.28 18.58
C PRO A 581 -26.88 -2.78 18.32
N LEU A 582 -27.85 -3.59 18.74
CA LEU A 582 -27.85 -5.05 18.51
C LEU A 582 -28.01 -5.35 17.02
N ASN A 583 -28.96 -4.73 16.34
CA ASN A 583 -29.19 -4.90 14.91
C ASN A 583 -28.00 -4.40 14.07
N CYS A 584 -27.34 -3.32 14.48
CA CYS A 584 -26.09 -2.86 13.89
C CYS A 584 -24.99 -3.93 14.00
N ASN A 585 -24.80 -4.50 15.19
CA ASN A 585 -23.84 -5.58 15.43
C ASN A 585 -24.21 -6.86 14.65
N LEU A 586 -25.49 -7.23 14.56
CA LEU A 586 -25.95 -8.40 13.81
C LEU A 586 -25.69 -8.24 12.30
N THR A 587 -25.92 -7.05 11.76
CA THR A 587 -25.60 -6.74 10.35
C THR A 587 -24.09 -6.84 10.11
N TYR A 588 -23.28 -6.27 11.00
CA TYR A 588 -21.83 -6.36 10.92
C TYR A 588 -21.35 -7.82 11.00
N MET A 589 -21.86 -8.59 11.97
CA MET A 589 -21.51 -10.02 12.13
C MET A 589 -21.89 -10.85 10.90
N PHE A 590 -23.05 -10.59 10.31
CA PHE A 590 -23.43 -11.25 9.06
C PHE A 590 -22.42 -10.94 7.95
N VAL A 591 -22.06 -9.68 7.75
CA VAL A 591 -21.12 -9.25 6.71
C VAL A 591 -19.76 -9.93 6.89
N ILE A 592 -19.18 -9.89 8.09
CA ILE A 592 -17.84 -10.47 8.31
C ILE A 592 -17.83 -11.99 8.19
N LEU A 593 -18.86 -12.67 8.70
CA LEU A 593 -19.01 -14.12 8.57
C LEU A 593 -19.24 -14.56 7.12
N PHE A 594 -19.99 -13.77 6.36
CA PHE A 594 -20.21 -14.03 4.95
C PHE A 594 -18.90 -13.88 4.15
N LYS A 595 -18.15 -12.79 4.39
CA LYS A 595 -16.83 -12.60 3.78
C LYS A 595 -15.86 -13.73 4.13
N ASP A 596 -15.89 -14.15 5.37
CA ASP A 596 -15.11 -15.27 5.89
C ASP A 596 -15.42 -16.59 5.18
N ALA A 597 -16.71 -16.90 5.01
CA ALA A 597 -17.18 -18.12 4.35
C ALA A 597 -16.96 -18.13 2.82
N LEU A 598 -16.73 -16.99 2.21
CA LEU A 598 -16.49 -16.87 0.76
C LEU A 598 -15.00 -16.74 0.40
N LEU A 599 -14.11 -16.58 1.39
CA LEU A 599 -12.72 -16.23 1.20
C LEU A 599 -12.00 -17.13 0.18
N GLU A 600 -12.02 -18.44 0.38
CA GLU A 600 -11.31 -19.40 -0.49
C GLU A 600 -11.75 -19.30 -1.96
N TYR A 601 -13.04 -19.14 -2.19
CA TYR A 601 -13.58 -18.99 -3.55
C TYR A 601 -13.28 -17.61 -4.15
N ALA A 602 -13.50 -16.58 -3.36
CA ALA A 602 -13.29 -15.19 -3.80
C ALA A 602 -11.83 -14.86 -4.09
N TYR A 603 -10.90 -15.54 -3.43
CA TYR A 603 -9.47 -15.32 -3.63
C TYR A 603 -9.02 -15.56 -5.07
N ALA A 604 -9.49 -16.64 -5.71
CA ALA A 604 -9.20 -16.90 -7.12
C ALA A 604 -9.73 -15.78 -8.03
N ALA A 605 -10.94 -15.26 -7.76
CA ALA A 605 -11.49 -14.11 -8.48
C ALA A 605 -10.66 -12.83 -8.27
N GLN A 606 -10.20 -12.57 -7.04
CA GLN A 606 -9.36 -11.43 -6.72
C GLN A 606 -8.00 -11.48 -7.43
N LEU A 607 -7.34 -12.64 -7.47
CA LEU A 607 -6.11 -12.84 -8.23
C LEU A 607 -6.31 -12.52 -9.73
N ALA A 608 -7.47 -12.89 -10.28
CA ALA A 608 -7.84 -12.62 -11.67
C ALA A 608 -8.32 -11.17 -11.92
N GLY A 609 -8.18 -10.27 -10.95
CA GLY A 609 -8.51 -8.85 -11.08
C GLY A 609 -9.98 -8.49 -10.86
N LEU A 610 -10.78 -9.39 -10.26
CA LEU A 610 -12.13 -9.10 -9.78
C LEU A 610 -12.06 -8.65 -8.32
N ARG A 611 -12.25 -7.36 -8.08
CA ARG A 611 -12.37 -6.82 -6.72
C ARG A 611 -13.81 -6.91 -6.27
N TRP A 612 -14.04 -7.36 -5.05
CA TRP A 612 -15.36 -7.37 -4.46
C TRP A 612 -15.34 -6.91 -3.02
N GLU A 613 -16.45 -6.36 -2.59
CA GLU A 613 -16.62 -5.90 -1.22
C GLU A 613 -18.09 -6.05 -0.81
N LEU A 614 -18.31 -6.53 0.41
CA LEU A 614 -19.58 -6.46 1.10
C LEU A 614 -19.36 -5.66 2.38
N THR A 615 -20.10 -4.57 2.56
CA THR A 615 -20.02 -3.69 3.74
C THR A 615 -21.39 -3.42 4.31
N ASN A 616 -21.46 -3.25 5.62
CA ASN A 616 -22.65 -2.75 6.29
C ASN A 616 -22.66 -1.21 6.29
N THR A 617 -23.84 -0.65 6.18
CA THR A 617 -24.09 0.79 6.24
C THR A 617 -25.25 1.09 7.20
N LYS A 618 -25.53 2.37 7.45
CA LYS A 618 -26.73 2.78 8.21
C LYS A 618 -28.05 2.38 7.53
N TYR A 619 -28.02 2.13 6.25
CA TYR A 619 -29.23 1.84 5.46
C TYR A 619 -29.37 0.35 5.11
N GLY A 620 -28.37 -0.44 5.37
CA GLY A 620 -28.36 -1.86 5.00
C GLY A 620 -26.96 -2.37 4.69
N MET A 621 -26.80 -3.02 3.54
CA MET A 621 -25.52 -3.56 3.08
C MET A 621 -25.25 -3.10 1.65
N VAL A 622 -23.97 -2.99 1.31
CA VAL A 622 -23.53 -2.67 -0.06
C VAL A 622 -22.61 -3.78 -0.56
N LEU A 623 -23.00 -4.37 -1.68
CA LEU A 623 -22.16 -5.29 -2.46
C LEU A 623 -21.59 -4.53 -3.66
N GLY A 624 -20.26 -4.45 -3.74
CA GLY A 624 -19.52 -3.93 -4.89
C GLY A 624 -18.76 -5.05 -5.59
N ILE A 625 -18.77 -5.10 -6.93
CA ILE A 625 -17.89 -5.95 -7.74
C ILE A 625 -17.31 -5.07 -8.85
N GLY A 626 -15.98 -5.03 -8.96
CA GLY A 626 -15.28 -4.25 -9.98
C GLY A 626 -14.16 -5.05 -10.65
N GLY A 627 -13.75 -4.67 -11.84
CA GLY A 627 -12.67 -5.30 -12.58
C GLY A 627 -13.11 -5.85 -13.93
N TYR A 628 -12.44 -6.89 -14.45
CA TYR A 628 -12.72 -7.45 -15.77
C TYR A 628 -14.15 -8.02 -15.87
N ASN A 629 -14.93 -7.52 -16.83
CA ASN A 629 -16.36 -7.85 -16.93
C ASN A 629 -16.64 -9.31 -17.33
N HIS A 630 -15.71 -9.99 -18.01
CA HIS A 630 -15.92 -11.35 -18.56
C HIS A 630 -16.43 -12.36 -17.52
N LYS A 631 -15.87 -12.35 -16.30
CA LYS A 631 -16.22 -13.33 -15.24
C LYS A 631 -17.10 -12.75 -14.12
N GLN A 632 -17.53 -11.50 -14.23
CA GLN A 632 -18.29 -10.85 -13.14
C GLN A 632 -19.64 -11.51 -12.87
N LYS A 633 -20.37 -11.91 -13.92
CA LYS A 633 -21.68 -12.56 -13.76
C LYS A 633 -21.56 -13.88 -12.98
N VAL A 634 -20.62 -14.74 -13.38
CA VAL A 634 -20.37 -16.03 -12.70
C VAL A 634 -20.05 -15.81 -11.22
N PHE A 635 -19.23 -14.81 -10.95
CA PHE A 635 -18.87 -14.46 -9.57
C PHE A 635 -20.06 -13.91 -8.78
N LEU A 636 -20.86 -13.01 -9.38
CA LEU A 636 -22.09 -12.48 -8.77
C LEU A 636 -23.11 -13.59 -8.46
N GLU A 637 -23.34 -14.53 -9.38
CA GLU A 637 -24.20 -15.68 -9.18
C GLU A 637 -23.77 -16.48 -7.95
N LYS A 638 -22.49 -16.77 -7.82
CA LYS A 638 -21.94 -17.51 -6.68
C LYS A 638 -22.09 -16.77 -5.36
N ILE A 639 -21.83 -15.45 -5.37
CA ILE A 639 -22.04 -14.59 -4.18
C ILE A 639 -23.50 -14.67 -3.74
N MET A 640 -24.44 -14.49 -4.67
CA MET A 640 -25.87 -14.48 -4.34
C MET A 640 -26.38 -15.85 -3.92
N ASP A 641 -25.96 -16.91 -4.59
CA ASP A 641 -26.30 -18.31 -4.20
C ASP A 641 -25.84 -18.61 -2.77
N LYS A 642 -24.63 -18.15 -2.39
CA LYS A 642 -24.11 -18.30 -1.03
C LYS A 642 -24.84 -17.40 -0.04
N MET A 643 -25.22 -16.19 -0.43
CA MET A 643 -25.88 -15.21 0.45
C MET A 643 -27.27 -15.70 0.87
N VAL A 644 -28.09 -16.14 -0.07
CA VAL A 644 -29.46 -16.57 0.22
C VAL A 644 -29.54 -17.93 0.95
N LYS A 645 -28.48 -18.74 0.87
CA LYS A 645 -28.34 -20.03 1.56
C LYS A 645 -27.31 -20.00 2.68
N PHE A 646 -27.05 -18.80 3.23
CA PHE A 646 -25.98 -18.66 4.19
C PHE A 646 -26.31 -19.35 5.52
N GLU A 647 -25.40 -20.21 5.95
CA GLU A 647 -25.45 -20.89 7.24
C GLU A 647 -24.31 -20.38 8.13
N VAL A 648 -24.65 -20.02 9.36
CA VAL A 648 -23.69 -19.54 10.36
C VAL A 648 -22.92 -20.73 10.93
N ASP A 649 -21.60 -20.75 10.71
CA ASP A 649 -20.68 -21.66 11.40
C ASP A 649 -20.48 -21.19 12.85
N PRO A 650 -20.84 -21.99 13.87
CA PRO A 650 -20.71 -21.56 15.25
C PRO A 650 -19.27 -21.30 15.70
N LYS A 651 -18.31 -22.11 15.24
CA LYS A 651 -16.90 -21.92 15.59
C LYS A 651 -16.36 -20.62 15.03
N ARG A 652 -16.63 -20.32 13.75
CA ARG A 652 -16.22 -19.06 13.12
C ARG A 652 -16.96 -17.87 13.73
N PHE A 653 -18.23 -18.04 14.10
CA PHE A 653 -18.97 -16.99 14.81
C PHE A 653 -18.28 -16.59 16.12
N ASP A 654 -17.90 -17.55 16.95
CA ASP A 654 -17.25 -17.27 18.23
C ASP A 654 -15.90 -16.55 18.03
N ILE A 655 -15.09 -17.01 17.08
CA ILE A 655 -13.79 -16.40 16.75
C ILE A 655 -13.97 -14.96 16.25
N LEU A 656 -14.89 -14.72 15.32
CA LEU A 656 -15.07 -13.39 14.74
C LEU A 656 -15.79 -12.43 15.70
N LYS A 657 -16.66 -12.94 16.57
CA LYS A 657 -17.25 -12.17 17.67
C LYS A 657 -16.16 -11.69 18.65
N GLU A 658 -15.23 -12.58 19.05
CA GLU A 658 -14.10 -12.20 19.91
C GLU A 658 -13.24 -11.13 19.22
N THR A 659 -12.90 -11.33 17.95
CA THR A 659 -12.12 -10.36 17.16
C THR A 659 -12.83 -8.99 17.06
N TYR A 660 -14.14 -8.98 16.89
CA TYR A 660 -14.94 -7.75 16.86
C TYR A 660 -14.92 -7.02 18.22
N ILE A 661 -15.18 -7.74 19.31
CA ILE A 661 -15.12 -7.18 20.67
C ILE A 661 -13.74 -6.59 20.96
N ARG A 662 -12.68 -7.31 20.60
CA ARG A 662 -11.30 -6.86 20.75
C ARG A 662 -11.02 -5.58 19.95
N THR A 663 -11.53 -5.50 18.72
CA THR A 663 -11.41 -4.30 17.87
C THR A 663 -12.11 -3.09 18.50
N LEU A 664 -13.33 -3.28 19.06
CA LEU A 664 -14.04 -2.20 19.76
C LEU A 664 -13.25 -1.70 20.97
N LYS A 665 -12.68 -2.60 21.78
CA LYS A 665 -11.87 -2.28 22.95
C LYS A 665 -10.53 -1.62 22.59
N ASN A 666 -9.89 -2.01 21.50
CA ASN A 666 -8.64 -1.43 21.06
C ASN A 666 -8.76 0.06 20.67
N PHE A 667 -9.99 0.55 20.45
CA PHE A 667 -10.23 1.96 20.20
C PHE A 667 -9.72 2.86 21.32
N ASP A 668 -9.76 2.42 22.58
CA ASP A 668 -9.25 3.19 23.73
C ASP A 668 -7.74 3.46 23.65
N SER A 669 -7.01 2.66 22.86
CA SER A 669 -5.57 2.78 22.64
C SER A 669 -5.21 3.55 21.35
N GLU A 670 -6.20 4.16 20.68
CA GLU A 670 -5.96 4.97 19.49
C GLU A 670 -5.39 6.35 19.84
N GLN A 671 -4.79 7.00 18.84
CA GLN A 671 -4.22 8.34 19.01
C GLN A 671 -5.31 9.40 19.25
N PRO A 672 -5.03 10.48 20.00
CA PRO A 672 -6.02 11.51 20.33
C PRO A 672 -6.80 12.09 19.16
N TYR A 673 -6.15 12.31 18.00
CA TYR A 673 -6.83 12.85 16.83
C TYR A 673 -7.89 11.89 16.25
N GLN A 674 -7.70 10.58 16.40
CA GLN A 674 -8.66 9.57 15.96
C GLN A 674 -9.92 9.60 16.85
N HIS A 675 -9.74 9.78 18.16
CA HIS A 675 -10.85 10.02 19.10
C HIS A 675 -11.63 11.29 18.74
N VAL A 676 -10.93 12.41 18.49
CA VAL A 676 -11.56 13.67 18.09
C VAL A 676 -12.40 13.49 16.82
N ASN A 677 -11.81 12.94 15.75
CA ASN A 677 -12.51 12.70 14.48
C ASN A 677 -13.73 11.79 14.66
N TYR A 678 -13.59 10.74 15.46
CA TYR A 678 -14.68 9.82 15.74
C TYR A 678 -15.83 10.52 16.49
N TYR A 679 -15.57 11.23 17.59
CA TYR A 679 -16.63 11.90 18.35
C TYR A 679 -17.26 13.05 17.59
N VAL A 680 -16.51 13.80 16.79
CA VAL A 680 -17.07 14.80 15.87
C VAL A 680 -18.01 14.14 14.87
N SER A 681 -17.65 13.01 14.31
CA SER A 681 -18.53 12.26 13.38
C SER A 681 -19.80 11.78 14.07
N VAL A 682 -19.70 11.28 15.31
CA VAL A 682 -20.87 10.87 16.11
C VAL A 682 -21.80 12.04 16.38
N LEU A 683 -21.25 13.19 16.79
CA LEU A 683 -22.02 14.39 17.10
C LEU A 683 -22.72 15.02 15.89
N LEU A 684 -22.10 14.95 14.72
CA LEU A 684 -22.65 15.51 13.49
C LEU A 684 -23.58 14.56 12.71
N SER A 685 -23.63 13.30 13.13
CA SER A 685 -24.45 12.28 12.48
C SER A 685 -25.79 12.11 13.17
N GLU A 686 -26.87 12.19 12.39
CA GLU A 686 -28.18 11.73 12.85
C GLU A 686 -28.14 10.20 12.99
N HIS A 687 -28.61 9.68 14.13
CA HIS A 687 -28.63 8.24 14.45
C HIS A 687 -27.27 7.56 14.28
N SER A 688 -26.36 7.77 15.22
CA SER A 688 -25.06 7.10 15.26
C SER A 688 -24.90 6.37 16.60
N TRP A 689 -24.69 5.05 16.54
CA TRP A 689 -24.39 4.24 17.72
C TRP A 689 -22.90 4.37 18.05
N THR A 690 -22.61 4.64 19.33
CA THR A 690 -21.23 4.75 19.81
C THR A 690 -20.58 3.36 19.93
N LYS A 691 -19.25 3.32 19.92
CA LYS A 691 -18.50 2.06 20.15
C LYS A 691 -18.81 1.45 21.49
N THR A 692 -19.13 2.26 22.52
CA THR A 692 -19.54 1.77 23.84
C THR A 692 -20.90 1.08 23.78
N GLU A 693 -21.90 1.71 23.15
CA GLU A 693 -23.23 1.09 22.97
C GLU A 693 -23.15 -0.20 22.12
N LEU A 694 -22.31 -0.19 21.09
CA LEU A 694 -22.07 -1.40 20.28
C LEU A 694 -21.40 -2.49 21.14
N LEU A 695 -20.40 -2.14 21.95
CA LEU A 695 -19.71 -3.09 22.83
C LEU A 695 -20.68 -3.71 23.85
N ASP A 696 -21.50 -2.91 24.51
CA ASP A 696 -22.51 -3.38 25.48
C ASP A 696 -23.51 -4.33 24.81
N ALA A 697 -23.95 -4.02 23.59
CA ALA A 697 -24.89 -4.87 22.85
C ALA A 697 -24.26 -6.21 22.41
N THR A 698 -22.94 -6.36 22.42
CA THR A 698 -22.29 -7.65 22.06
C THR A 698 -22.65 -8.80 23.02
N GLU A 699 -23.10 -8.53 24.24
CA GLU A 699 -23.55 -9.53 25.20
C GLU A 699 -24.75 -10.35 24.67
N GLN A 700 -25.59 -9.72 23.85
CA GLN A 700 -26.79 -10.35 23.28
C GLN A 700 -26.48 -11.09 21.96
N LEU A 701 -25.29 -10.97 21.39
CA LEU A 701 -24.90 -11.65 20.17
C LEU A 701 -24.72 -13.14 20.40
N ASN A 702 -25.49 -13.95 19.69
CA ASN A 702 -25.33 -15.40 19.62
C ASN A 702 -25.78 -15.94 18.24
N VAL A 703 -25.46 -17.18 17.96
CA VAL A 703 -25.70 -17.84 16.65
C VAL A 703 -27.18 -17.86 16.30
N GLU A 704 -28.06 -18.16 17.25
CA GLU A 704 -29.50 -18.28 17.03
C GLU A 704 -30.14 -16.95 16.69
N VAL A 705 -29.79 -15.90 17.46
CA VAL A 705 -30.26 -14.53 17.18
C VAL A 705 -29.80 -14.05 15.83
N LEU A 706 -28.54 -14.34 15.44
CA LEU A 706 -28.02 -13.97 14.14
C LEU A 706 -28.73 -14.72 13.01
N ARG A 707 -28.98 -16.02 13.15
CA ARG A 707 -29.71 -16.80 12.13
C ARG A 707 -31.11 -16.25 11.87
N GLU A 708 -31.85 -15.94 12.93
CA GLU A 708 -33.18 -15.34 12.78
C GLU A 708 -33.14 -13.93 12.21
N PHE A 709 -32.13 -13.15 12.58
CA PHE A 709 -31.93 -11.82 12.03
C PHE A 709 -31.63 -11.86 10.53
N ILE A 710 -30.75 -12.74 10.06
CA ILE A 710 -30.41 -12.88 8.63
C ILE A 710 -31.66 -13.21 7.80
N LYS A 711 -32.50 -14.15 8.26
CA LYS A 711 -33.76 -14.45 7.58
C LYS A 711 -34.67 -13.23 7.45
N LYS A 712 -34.83 -12.47 8.54
CA LYS A 712 -35.64 -11.24 8.54
C LYS A 712 -35.05 -10.17 7.66
N LEU A 713 -33.72 -9.96 7.71
CA LEU A 713 -33.01 -8.97 6.92
C LEU A 713 -33.18 -9.23 5.42
N LEU A 714 -32.94 -10.48 4.97
CA LEU A 714 -33.03 -10.85 3.54
C LEU A 714 -34.47 -10.92 3.03
N SER A 715 -35.47 -11.11 3.89
CA SER A 715 -36.88 -11.24 3.49
C SER A 715 -37.56 -9.92 3.14
N LYS A 716 -37.00 -8.77 3.53
CA LYS A 716 -37.62 -7.46 3.34
C LYS A 716 -36.58 -6.38 3.09
N MET A 717 -36.27 -6.18 1.82
CA MET A 717 -35.31 -5.13 1.40
C MET A 717 -35.73 -4.51 0.07
N HIS A 718 -35.29 -3.27 -0.13
CA HIS A 718 -35.26 -2.62 -1.43
C HIS A 718 -33.85 -2.66 -1.98
N VAL A 719 -33.69 -2.91 -3.27
CA VAL A 719 -32.39 -3.01 -3.94
C VAL A 719 -32.19 -1.79 -4.83
N GLU A 720 -31.24 -0.93 -4.48
CA GLU A 720 -30.76 0.12 -5.36
C GLU A 720 -29.50 -0.40 -6.06
N SER A 721 -29.45 -0.36 -7.40
CA SER A 721 -28.29 -0.87 -8.13
C SER A 721 -27.71 0.14 -9.11
N PHE A 722 -26.40 0.07 -9.32
CA PHE A 722 -25.71 0.85 -10.35
C PHE A 722 -24.71 -0.03 -11.09
N VAL A 723 -24.85 -0.07 -12.42
CA VAL A 723 -23.94 -0.79 -13.31
C VAL A 723 -23.27 0.22 -14.25
N HIS A 724 -21.93 0.26 -14.22
CA HIS A 724 -21.12 1.15 -15.05
C HIS A 724 -19.94 0.40 -15.66
N GLY A 725 -19.64 0.65 -16.93
CA GLY A 725 -18.43 0.12 -17.58
C GLY A 725 -18.71 -0.58 -18.91
N ASN A 726 -17.93 -1.65 -19.16
CA ASN A 726 -18.02 -2.44 -20.40
C ASN A 726 -19.19 -3.45 -20.33
N VAL A 727 -20.41 -2.93 -20.15
CA VAL A 727 -21.66 -3.71 -20.12
C VAL A 727 -22.72 -2.88 -20.86
N ASN A 728 -23.52 -3.51 -21.71
CA ASN A 728 -24.67 -2.86 -22.34
C ASN A 728 -25.93 -2.93 -21.46
N LYS A 729 -27.01 -2.24 -21.84
CA LYS A 729 -28.26 -2.21 -21.09
C LYS A 729 -28.84 -3.61 -20.84
N ALA A 730 -28.82 -4.48 -21.83
CA ALA A 730 -29.34 -5.85 -21.71
C ALA A 730 -28.53 -6.66 -20.69
N GLY A 731 -27.21 -6.63 -20.75
CA GLY A 731 -26.33 -7.26 -19.77
C GLY A 731 -26.50 -6.70 -18.36
N SER A 732 -26.76 -5.38 -18.24
CA SER A 732 -27.02 -4.74 -16.94
C SER A 732 -28.33 -5.26 -16.32
N LEU A 733 -29.41 -5.37 -17.12
CA LEU A 733 -30.68 -5.96 -16.65
C LEU A 733 -30.52 -7.43 -16.26
N GLU A 734 -29.69 -8.18 -16.96
CA GLU A 734 -29.40 -9.58 -16.61
C GLU A 734 -28.69 -9.69 -15.25
N LEU A 735 -27.71 -8.81 -14.96
CA LEU A 735 -27.04 -8.77 -13.65
C LEU A 735 -28.03 -8.41 -12.52
N VAL A 736 -28.91 -7.45 -12.77
CA VAL A 736 -29.97 -7.04 -11.80
C VAL A 736 -30.94 -8.19 -11.57
N SER A 737 -31.42 -8.86 -12.64
CA SER A 737 -32.30 -10.02 -12.53
C SER A 737 -31.65 -11.15 -11.74
N THR A 738 -30.35 -11.40 -11.94
CA THR A 738 -29.61 -12.40 -11.18
C THR A 738 -29.73 -12.19 -9.66
N VAL A 739 -29.62 -10.95 -9.20
CA VAL A 739 -29.76 -10.62 -7.77
C VAL A 739 -31.21 -10.77 -7.32
N MET A 740 -32.15 -10.17 -8.07
CA MET A 740 -33.56 -10.13 -7.69
C MET A 740 -34.21 -11.51 -7.66
N ASP A 741 -33.90 -12.38 -8.61
CA ASP A 741 -34.47 -13.73 -8.68
C ASP A 741 -33.99 -14.59 -7.50
N ARG A 742 -32.69 -14.53 -7.13
CA ARG A 742 -32.18 -15.25 -5.94
C ARG A 742 -32.82 -14.77 -4.64
N LEU A 743 -33.02 -13.45 -4.50
CA LEU A 743 -33.69 -12.91 -3.31
C LEU A 743 -35.15 -13.36 -3.23
N ARG A 744 -35.91 -13.35 -4.35
CA ARG A 744 -37.29 -13.83 -4.39
C ARG A 744 -37.41 -15.33 -4.07
N ASP A 745 -36.54 -16.15 -4.68
CA ASP A 745 -36.53 -17.59 -4.45
C ASP A 745 -36.27 -17.92 -2.96
N SER A 746 -35.45 -17.10 -2.28
CA SER A 746 -35.11 -17.29 -0.86
C SER A 746 -36.29 -17.07 0.09
N VAL A 747 -37.25 -16.23 -0.29
CA VAL A 747 -38.46 -15.91 0.51
C VAL A 747 -39.72 -16.61 0.01
N GLY A 748 -39.60 -17.43 -1.04
CA GLY A 748 -40.72 -18.22 -1.60
C GLY A 748 -41.77 -17.34 -2.32
N LEU A 749 -41.39 -16.24 -2.93
CA LEU A 749 -42.23 -15.32 -3.68
C LEU A 749 -42.16 -15.57 -5.17
#